data_7478c8e3339d0c28021aba8c050d6c77
#
_entry.id   7478c8e3339d0c28021aba8c050d6c77
#
_cell.length_a   1.000
_cell.length_b   1.000
_cell.length_c   1.000
_cell.angle_alpha   90.00
_cell.angle_beta   90.00
_cell.angle_gamma   90.00
#
_symmetry.space_group_name_H-M   'P 1'
#
loop_
_entity.id
_entity.type
_entity.pdbx_description
1 polymer ?
#
loop_
_entity_poly.entity_id
_entity_poly.type
_entity_poly.pdbx_seq_one_letter_code
_entity_poly.pdbx_strand_id
1 'polypeptide(L)'
;MTHIRKALAVFAAALSVTTLCTGVATAGEDSAKAVLRYTEHGIPHIVAKDYAGLGYGYGYASATDNVCELAKIYVTVSAQRSRYFGPDGEGYPSLSEAKNNLHSDLFFQQINDSGVVDGLVAQPAPQGPRPEVRQIVSGYVKGFNAYLARTGRSGITDPACRGADWVRPISEQDFYRHYYSIAVTGGLGFVTEGLFAAPPSGAPSPAPGTPAQLSASLRDGLGKGGLGSNGIAVGADGTAAGRGSVLLGNPHYPWHDGRRFWQSQLTIPGRVDVAGASLLGMPFVMIGHTADAAWTHTVSTPVTFGLFEVPLAPGDPTTYVVDGKPEKMTSREVTVQVRQADGSLKPARQTFWSTRYGPVLNDVGGFPVPWTAKSAYALRDANATNMRGLNTWFELDQARSTADVVRALKSTQGVPWVNTIATDRAGNALYADIQVVPHVTDSQAAACSTPAGQQTLAADGLAILDGSRSSCQWGSDPDALEPGIFGPSRLPQQQRRDYELNANDSAWLSNARAPLTGFPRIVSDQDSERSPRTREALLAAEASKFTTDSMKKLLFADHSLFADLAAADLAKLCASFPGGQAPSSSGPVPVGPACDALASWDHRYTLDSRGSLLFQRFAARLGNVDRFTVPFDPKAPLTTPNTLNAGDAGVQKAFGDALVELRAAGLPPDARLRDGQAVTRNGERIPIHGAQGFLGVLNVMTPVWDPARGNAEVAHGSSFVQVVGFSGRGCPDSSTLLTYSQSANPASPYFSDQTKLYSRGEWVKGRFCEADILRSPALRIVVLR
;
A
#
# COMPACT_ATOMS: atom_id res chain seq x y z
N MET A 1 25.85 65.64 -28.08
CA MET A 1 24.87 65.64 -26.96
C MET A 1 23.53 65.07 -27.39
N THR A 2 23.50 63.90 -28.05
CA THR A 2 22.24 63.34 -28.58
C THR A 2 22.08 61.84 -28.34
N HIS A 3 22.89 61.24 -27.49
CA HIS A 3 22.87 59.81 -27.22
C HIS A 3 22.52 59.37 -25.76
N ILE A 4 22.30 60.34 -24.87
CA ILE A 4 22.01 60.07 -23.45
C ILE A 4 20.52 60.11 -23.08
N ARG A 5 19.62 60.51 -23.99
CA ARG A 5 18.17 60.61 -23.74
C ARG A 5 17.35 59.41 -24.16
N LYS A 6 17.95 58.36 -24.77
CA LYS A 6 17.22 57.13 -25.14
C LYS A 6 17.37 55.97 -24.14
N ALA A 7 18.29 56.06 -23.19
CA ALA A 7 18.51 55.02 -22.18
C ALA A 7 17.62 55.18 -20.91
N LEU A 8 17.01 56.34 -20.67
CA LEU A 8 16.13 56.56 -19.51
C LEU A 8 14.63 56.20 -19.76
N ALA A 9 14.22 56.07 -21.02
CA ALA A 9 12.83 55.73 -21.33
C ALA A 9 12.51 54.21 -21.29
N VAL A 10 13.54 53.34 -21.35
CA VAL A 10 13.36 51.89 -21.28
C VAL A 10 13.35 51.38 -19.81
N PHE A 11 13.93 52.13 -18.88
CA PHE A 11 13.91 51.76 -17.48
C PHE A 11 12.61 52.14 -16.71
N ALA A 12 11.85 53.10 -17.23
CA ALA A 12 10.55 53.51 -16.64
C ALA A 12 9.38 52.59 -17.07
N ALA A 13 9.50 51.88 -18.20
CA ALA A 13 8.48 50.92 -18.67
C ALA A 13 8.59 49.53 -18.01
N ALA A 14 9.78 49.16 -17.48
CA ALA A 14 10.00 47.91 -16.78
C ALA A 14 9.55 47.94 -15.30
N LEU A 15 9.45 49.13 -14.68
CA LEU A 15 8.96 49.27 -13.31
C LEU A 15 7.43 49.36 -13.19
N SER A 16 6.71 49.58 -14.30
CA SER A 16 5.25 49.74 -14.30
C SER A 16 4.50 48.43 -14.49
N VAL A 17 5.17 47.32 -14.87
CA VAL A 17 4.56 46.00 -15.06
C VAL A 17 4.63 45.15 -13.82
N THR A 18 5.53 45.49 -12.85
CA THR A 18 5.66 44.76 -11.59
C THR A 18 4.66 45.19 -10.51
N THR A 19 3.94 46.29 -10.71
CA THR A 19 3.00 46.82 -9.68
C THR A 19 1.53 46.46 -9.98
N LEU A 20 1.23 45.74 -11.06
CA LEU A 20 -0.15 45.37 -11.43
C LEU A 20 -0.49 43.90 -11.13
N CYS A 21 0.43 43.10 -10.57
CA CYS A 21 0.15 41.73 -10.10
C CYS A 21 -0.02 41.61 -8.58
N THR A 22 0.04 42.69 -7.81
CA THR A 22 -0.16 42.68 -6.34
C THR A 22 -1.53 43.22 -5.91
N GLY A 23 -2.45 43.42 -6.82
CA GLY A 23 -3.70 44.13 -6.57
C GLY A 23 -4.98 43.28 -6.63
N VAL A 24 -4.98 42.02 -6.15
CA VAL A 24 -6.20 41.34 -5.68
C VAL A 24 -5.92 40.57 -4.41
N ALA A 25 -5.29 41.20 -3.44
CA ALA A 25 -5.39 40.81 -2.05
C ALA A 25 -6.61 41.54 -1.50
N THR A 26 -7.80 40.93 -1.62
CA THR A 26 -8.99 41.47 -0.99
C THR A 26 -8.82 41.42 0.52
N ALA A 27 -9.25 42.47 1.22
CA ALA A 27 -9.22 42.64 2.67
C ALA A 27 -9.96 41.54 3.48
N GLY A 28 -10.27 40.38 2.88
CA GLY A 28 -10.88 39.18 3.44
C GLY A 28 -9.93 38.01 3.67
N GLU A 29 -8.69 38.05 3.10
CA GLU A 29 -7.75 36.89 3.22
C GLU A 29 -7.00 36.88 4.54
N ASP A 30 -6.83 38.00 5.22
CA ASP A 30 -6.07 38.08 6.47
C ASP A 30 -6.71 37.34 7.66
N SER A 31 -8.00 37.03 7.60
CA SER A 31 -8.74 36.27 8.62
C SER A 31 -8.97 34.80 8.22
N ALA A 32 -8.57 34.37 7.01
CA ALA A 32 -8.78 33.01 6.54
C ALA A 32 -7.82 32.03 7.22
N LYS A 33 -8.37 30.89 7.69
CA LYS A 33 -7.56 29.75 8.19
C LYS A 33 -6.92 28.99 7.03
N ALA A 34 -7.66 28.77 5.94
CA ALA A 34 -7.17 28.16 4.71
C ALA A 34 -7.98 28.62 3.50
N VAL A 35 -7.38 28.53 2.31
CA VAL A 35 -8.05 28.71 1.03
C VAL A 35 -7.97 27.40 0.26
N LEU A 36 -9.13 26.88 -0.15
CA LEU A 36 -9.23 25.69 -0.98
C LEU A 36 -9.47 26.13 -2.43
N ARG A 37 -8.60 25.72 -3.32
CA ARG A 37 -8.70 25.96 -4.76
C ARG A 37 -8.88 24.61 -5.45
N TYR A 38 -10.08 24.32 -5.91
CA TYR A 38 -10.39 23.07 -6.62
C TYR A 38 -10.16 23.25 -8.10
N THR A 39 -9.49 22.26 -8.70
CA THR A 39 -9.28 22.16 -10.15
C THR A 39 -10.11 21.00 -10.73
N GLU A 40 -9.76 20.51 -11.92
CA GLU A 40 -10.45 19.40 -12.57
C GLU A 40 -10.54 18.18 -11.63
N HIS A 41 -11.61 17.43 -11.74
CA HIS A 41 -11.86 16.22 -10.93
C HIS A 41 -11.95 16.46 -9.42
N GLY A 42 -12.20 17.73 -9.01
CA GLY A 42 -12.33 18.09 -7.60
C GLY A 42 -11.04 18.04 -6.79
N ILE A 43 -9.87 18.06 -7.45
CA ILE A 43 -8.58 18.01 -6.76
C ILE A 43 -8.34 19.32 -6.01
N PRO A 44 -8.18 19.31 -4.67
CA PRO A 44 -7.96 20.52 -3.89
C PRO A 44 -6.49 20.92 -3.82
N HIS A 45 -6.22 22.19 -4.03
CA HIS A 45 -4.97 22.88 -3.75
C HIS A 45 -5.18 23.74 -2.50
N ILE A 46 -4.64 23.29 -1.38
CA ILE A 46 -4.87 23.84 -0.05
C ILE A 46 -3.77 24.85 0.27
N VAL A 47 -4.12 26.11 0.46
CA VAL A 47 -3.17 27.17 0.79
C VAL A 47 -3.46 27.68 2.20
N ALA A 48 -2.42 27.78 3.04
CA ALA A 48 -2.51 28.28 4.40
C ALA A 48 -1.30 29.14 4.76
N LYS A 49 -1.38 29.89 5.86
CA LYS A 49 -0.28 30.71 6.40
C LYS A 49 0.64 29.92 7.34
N ASP A 50 0.11 28.85 7.94
CA ASP A 50 0.78 28.04 8.94
C ASP A 50 0.32 26.57 8.88
N TYR A 51 0.98 25.73 9.66
CA TYR A 51 0.71 24.29 9.71
C TYR A 51 -0.69 23.95 10.26
N ALA A 52 -1.20 24.73 11.23
CA ALA A 52 -2.55 24.51 11.75
C ALA A 52 -3.61 24.82 10.70
N GLY A 53 -3.44 25.92 9.94
CA GLY A 53 -4.29 26.26 8.81
C GLY A 53 -4.24 25.23 7.68
N LEU A 54 -3.04 24.67 7.39
CA LEU A 54 -2.87 23.62 6.40
C LEU A 54 -3.67 22.37 6.78
N GLY A 55 -3.51 21.88 8.02
CA GLY A 55 -4.29 20.78 8.56
C GLY A 55 -5.80 21.07 8.53
N TYR A 56 -6.21 22.29 8.89
CA TYR A 56 -7.64 22.70 8.87
C TYR A 56 -8.23 22.59 7.46
N GLY A 57 -7.54 23.12 6.46
CA GLY A 57 -7.97 23.01 5.07
C GLY A 57 -8.08 21.57 4.60
N TYR A 58 -7.08 20.72 4.93
CA TYR A 58 -7.10 19.31 4.60
C TYR A 58 -8.27 18.57 5.26
N GLY A 59 -8.47 18.74 6.57
CA GLY A 59 -9.56 18.08 7.30
C GLY A 59 -10.93 18.45 6.76
N TYR A 60 -11.16 19.72 6.42
CA TYR A 60 -12.42 20.18 5.84
C TYR A 60 -12.62 19.61 4.43
N ALA A 61 -11.62 19.66 3.56
CA ALA A 61 -11.72 19.21 2.17
C ALA A 61 -11.88 17.68 2.08
N SER A 62 -11.11 16.91 2.84
CA SER A 62 -11.21 15.44 2.85
C SER A 62 -12.55 14.96 3.41
N ALA A 63 -13.10 15.64 4.43
CA ALA A 63 -14.45 15.37 4.94
C ALA A 63 -15.54 15.69 3.89
N THR A 64 -15.35 16.73 3.06
CA THR A 64 -16.30 17.05 1.98
C THR A 64 -16.45 15.88 0.99
N ASP A 65 -15.37 15.19 0.68
CA ASP A 65 -15.35 14.09 -0.30
C ASP A 65 -15.67 12.72 0.31
N ASN A 66 -15.24 12.47 1.57
CA ASN A 66 -15.13 11.10 2.11
C ASN A 66 -15.57 11.01 3.58
N VAL A 67 -16.55 11.81 4.04
CA VAL A 67 -16.94 11.86 5.46
C VAL A 67 -17.38 10.50 6.01
N CYS A 68 -18.11 9.68 5.22
CA CYS A 68 -18.58 8.37 5.67
C CYS A 68 -17.41 7.41 5.89
N GLU A 69 -16.45 7.36 4.98
CA GLU A 69 -15.28 6.48 5.12
C GLU A 69 -14.40 6.93 6.30
N LEU A 70 -14.14 8.24 6.43
CA LEU A 70 -13.41 8.78 7.58
C LEU A 70 -14.11 8.48 8.91
N ALA A 71 -15.44 8.62 8.98
CA ALA A 71 -16.18 8.28 10.18
C ALA A 71 -16.11 6.79 10.53
N LYS A 72 -16.16 5.87 9.54
CA LYS A 72 -15.94 4.43 9.75
C LYS A 72 -14.56 4.14 10.34
N ILE A 73 -13.51 4.80 9.83
CA ILE A 73 -12.15 4.70 10.38
C ILE A 73 -12.15 5.04 11.87
N TYR A 74 -12.72 6.21 12.24
CA TYR A 74 -12.71 6.66 13.62
C TYR A 74 -13.60 5.84 14.56
N VAL A 75 -14.71 5.30 14.07
CA VAL A 75 -15.51 4.32 14.81
C VAL A 75 -14.69 3.06 15.10
N THR A 76 -13.93 2.59 14.10
CA THR A 76 -13.11 1.37 14.21
C THR A 76 -11.99 1.54 15.23
N VAL A 77 -11.14 2.56 15.10
CA VAL A 77 -10.01 2.77 16.02
C VAL A 77 -10.45 3.18 17.43
N SER A 78 -11.71 3.60 17.60
CA SER A 78 -12.35 3.86 18.90
C SER A 78 -13.07 2.64 19.47
N ALA A 79 -12.93 1.46 18.83
CA ALA A 79 -13.54 0.20 19.27
C ALA A 79 -15.08 0.28 19.47
N GLN A 80 -15.80 0.83 18.47
CA GLN A 80 -17.23 1.08 18.57
C GLN A 80 -18.05 0.46 17.42
N ARG A 81 -17.46 -0.43 16.62
CA ARG A 81 -18.16 -1.05 15.48
C ARG A 81 -19.34 -1.92 15.96
N SER A 82 -19.13 -2.78 16.95
CA SER A 82 -20.17 -3.66 17.53
C SER A 82 -21.32 -2.86 18.14
N ARG A 83 -21.03 -1.67 18.66
CA ARG A 83 -22.02 -0.73 19.20
C ARG A 83 -22.97 -0.19 18.11
N TYR A 84 -22.44 0.12 16.92
CA TYR A 84 -23.20 0.76 15.86
C TYR A 84 -23.67 -0.20 14.77
N PHE A 85 -22.85 -1.22 14.42
CA PHE A 85 -23.10 -2.12 13.28
C PHE A 85 -23.44 -3.55 13.70
N GLY A 86 -23.45 -3.85 15.02
CA GLY A 86 -23.63 -5.20 15.56
C GLY A 86 -22.33 -6.00 15.58
N PRO A 87 -22.24 -7.08 16.40
CA PRO A 87 -21.01 -7.83 16.63
C PRO A 87 -20.59 -8.69 15.44
N ASP A 88 -21.56 -9.28 14.73
CA ASP A 88 -21.33 -10.34 13.73
C ASP A 88 -21.07 -9.79 12.32
N GLY A 89 -21.26 -8.48 12.08
CA GLY A 89 -20.93 -7.84 10.81
C GLY A 89 -19.43 -7.94 10.52
N GLU A 90 -19.09 -7.84 9.26
CA GLU A 90 -17.69 -7.86 8.79
C GLU A 90 -16.85 -6.81 9.51
N GLY A 91 -15.64 -7.18 9.93
CA GLY A 91 -14.64 -6.26 10.46
C GLY A 91 -14.30 -5.17 9.45
N TYR A 92 -13.27 -4.37 9.73
CA TYR A 92 -12.81 -3.35 8.78
C TYR A 92 -11.40 -3.74 8.27
N PRO A 93 -11.32 -4.55 7.19
CA PRO A 93 -10.06 -5.16 6.72
C PRO A 93 -8.96 -4.16 6.42
N SER A 94 -9.33 -2.92 6.11
CA SER A 94 -8.37 -1.83 5.90
C SER A 94 -7.51 -1.48 7.11
N LEU A 95 -7.91 -1.87 8.34
CA LEU A 95 -7.18 -1.51 9.56
C LEU A 95 -6.72 -2.72 10.38
N SER A 96 -7.37 -3.88 10.26
CA SER A 96 -6.97 -5.14 10.91
C SER A 96 -7.63 -6.33 10.22
N GLU A 97 -7.03 -7.52 10.32
CA GLU A 97 -7.59 -8.78 9.78
C GLU A 97 -8.62 -9.42 10.73
N ALA A 98 -9.34 -8.60 11.50
CA ALA A 98 -10.41 -9.07 12.38
C ALA A 98 -11.59 -9.63 11.57
N LYS A 99 -12.02 -10.85 11.89
CA LYS A 99 -13.09 -11.57 11.16
C LYS A 99 -14.47 -10.92 11.26
N ASN A 100 -14.71 -10.14 12.34
CA ASN A 100 -15.99 -9.47 12.57
C ASN A 100 -15.81 -8.20 13.40
N ASN A 101 -16.89 -7.43 13.59
CA ASN A 101 -16.89 -6.19 14.35
C ASN A 101 -16.49 -6.37 15.80
N LEU A 102 -16.91 -7.48 16.46
CA LEU A 102 -16.56 -7.73 17.86
C LEU A 102 -15.06 -7.94 18.03
N HIS A 103 -14.44 -8.75 17.18
CA HIS A 103 -12.98 -8.97 17.21
C HIS A 103 -12.21 -7.69 16.89
N SER A 104 -12.70 -6.91 15.92
CA SER A 104 -12.13 -5.59 15.63
C SER A 104 -12.16 -4.67 16.84
N ASP A 105 -13.33 -4.56 17.52
CA ASP A 105 -13.44 -3.70 18.69
C ASP A 105 -12.55 -4.18 19.86
N LEU A 106 -12.51 -5.48 20.14
CA LEU A 106 -11.65 -6.03 21.20
C LEU A 106 -10.15 -5.79 20.88
N PHE A 107 -9.74 -5.94 19.62
CA PHE A 107 -8.38 -5.64 19.16
C PHE A 107 -8.03 -4.16 19.38
N PHE A 108 -8.86 -3.24 18.93
CA PHE A 108 -8.57 -1.80 19.10
C PHE A 108 -8.72 -1.35 20.57
N GLN A 109 -9.65 -1.93 21.33
CA GLN A 109 -9.81 -1.58 22.74
C GLN A 109 -8.60 -2.00 23.58
N GLN A 110 -8.00 -3.17 23.32
CA GLN A 110 -6.78 -3.56 24.02
C GLN A 110 -5.60 -2.60 23.75
N ILE A 111 -5.49 -2.09 22.51
CA ILE A 111 -4.51 -1.06 22.17
C ILE A 111 -4.82 0.25 22.91
N ASN A 112 -6.09 0.66 22.93
CA ASN A 112 -6.53 1.87 23.63
C ASN A 112 -6.27 1.78 25.14
N ASP A 113 -6.62 0.65 25.77
CA ASP A 113 -6.43 0.42 27.22
C ASP A 113 -4.95 0.28 27.60
N SER A 114 -4.08 -0.06 26.66
CA SER A 114 -2.64 -0.12 26.91
C SER A 114 -2.00 1.25 27.13
N GLY A 115 -2.61 2.30 26.61
CA GLY A 115 -2.06 3.67 26.62
C GLY A 115 -0.83 3.86 25.70
N VAL A 116 -0.51 2.86 24.85
CA VAL A 116 0.70 2.93 23.99
C VAL A 116 0.70 4.14 23.08
N VAL A 117 -0.44 4.46 22.46
CA VAL A 117 -0.55 5.62 21.56
C VAL A 117 -0.30 6.94 22.31
N ASP A 118 -0.89 7.10 23.50
CA ASP A 118 -0.70 8.28 24.32
C ASP A 118 0.76 8.43 24.79
N GLY A 119 1.36 7.31 25.19
CA GLY A 119 2.76 7.25 25.60
C GLY A 119 3.70 7.66 24.46
N LEU A 120 3.46 7.18 23.22
CA LEU A 120 4.27 7.54 22.06
C LEU A 120 4.06 9.00 21.65
N VAL A 121 2.82 9.47 21.65
CA VAL A 121 2.52 10.88 21.35
C VAL A 121 3.16 11.84 22.36
N ALA A 122 3.28 11.43 23.62
CA ALA A 122 3.89 12.27 24.66
C ALA A 122 5.42 12.40 24.52
N GLN A 123 6.08 11.53 23.78
CA GLN A 123 7.54 11.57 23.60
C GLN A 123 7.99 12.80 22.80
N PRO A 124 9.23 13.26 23.01
CA PRO A 124 9.85 14.26 22.14
C PRO A 124 10.16 13.66 20.74
N ALA A 125 10.29 14.52 19.74
CA ALA A 125 10.78 14.09 18.43
C ALA A 125 12.25 13.59 18.52
N PRO A 126 12.62 12.59 17.70
CA PRO A 126 11.88 12.00 16.62
C PRO A 126 10.89 10.88 17.03
N GLN A 127 10.94 10.35 18.25
CA GLN A 127 10.08 9.23 18.70
C GLN A 127 8.61 9.62 18.69
N GLY A 128 8.26 10.78 19.22
CA GLY A 128 6.94 11.37 19.13
C GLY A 128 6.81 12.41 18.01
N PRO A 129 5.60 12.92 17.76
CA PRO A 129 5.36 13.91 16.72
C PRO A 129 6.05 15.26 17.02
N ARG A 130 6.67 15.85 16.00
CA ARG A 130 7.25 17.21 16.03
C ARG A 130 6.17 18.27 16.31
N PRO A 131 6.56 19.48 16.80
CA PRO A 131 5.61 20.55 17.03
C PRO A 131 4.78 20.92 15.79
N GLU A 132 5.38 20.93 14.60
CA GLU A 132 4.72 21.23 13.34
C GLU A 132 3.68 20.16 12.98
N VAL A 133 4.03 18.89 13.17
CA VAL A 133 3.11 17.75 12.96
C VAL A 133 1.91 17.86 13.90
N ARG A 134 2.13 18.19 15.18
CA ARG A 134 1.05 18.42 16.15
C ARG A 134 0.11 19.55 15.71
N GLN A 135 0.67 20.64 15.16
CA GLN A 135 -0.14 21.75 14.61
C GLN A 135 -0.99 21.29 13.43
N ILE A 136 -0.43 20.50 12.49
CA ILE A 136 -1.17 19.95 11.35
C ILE A 136 -2.31 19.05 11.86
N VAL A 137 -2.05 18.15 12.81
CA VAL A 137 -3.05 17.24 13.38
C VAL A 137 -4.17 18.00 14.10
N SER A 138 -3.81 18.98 14.94
CA SER A 138 -4.80 19.85 15.60
C SER A 138 -5.67 20.60 14.60
N GLY A 139 -5.05 21.14 13.55
CA GLY A 139 -5.75 21.76 12.42
C GLY A 139 -6.70 20.79 11.73
N TYR A 140 -6.23 19.59 11.37
CA TYR A 140 -7.02 18.55 10.71
C TYR A 140 -8.30 18.20 11.48
N VAL A 141 -8.16 17.96 12.78
CA VAL A 141 -9.30 17.67 13.68
C VAL A 141 -10.31 18.81 13.67
N LYS A 142 -9.83 20.05 13.79
CA LYS A 142 -10.70 21.24 13.76
C LYS A 142 -11.39 21.42 12.41
N GLY A 143 -10.68 21.14 11.29
CA GLY A 143 -11.24 21.23 9.95
C GLY A 143 -12.34 20.19 9.67
N PHE A 144 -12.11 18.93 10.04
CA PHE A 144 -13.10 17.86 9.96
C PHE A 144 -14.35 18.20 10.80
N ASN A 145 -14.14 18.62 12.05
CA ASN A 145 -15.24 19.00 12.95
C ASN A 145 -16.02 20.23 12.46
N ALA A 146 -15.32 21.19 11.83
CA ALA A 146 -15.97 22.35 11.22
C ALA A 146 -16.87 21.97 10.03
N TYR A 147 -16.43 21.01 9.20
CA TYR A 147 -17.29 20.46 8.15
C TYR A 147 -18.56 19.85 8.73
N LEU A 148 -18.45 19.00 9.76
CA LEU A 148 -19.63 18.40 10.42
C LEU A 148 -20.54 19.43 11.06
N ALA A 149 -19.97 20.44 11.73
CA ALA A 149 -20.76 21.51 12.36
C ALA A 149 -21.55 22.33 11.33
N ARG A 150 -20.93 22.59 10.17
CA ARG A 150 -21.55 23.35 9.08
C ARG A 150 -22.62 22.57 8.33
N THR A 151 -22.35 21.28 8.05
CA THR A 151 -23.21 20.43 7.23
C THR A 151 -24.33 19.81 8.05
N GLY A 152 -24.06 19.47 9.31
CA GLY A 152 -24.96 18.63 10.12
C GLY A 152 -25.06 17.20 9.58
N ARG A 153 -25.41 16.24 10.40
CA ARG A 153 -25.54 14.83 9.97
C ARG A 153 -26.57 14.63 8.86
N SER A 154 -27.70 15.32 8.98
CA SER A 154 -28.81 15.25 7.99
C SER A 154 -28.49 15.93 6.67
N GLY A 155 -27.56 16.88 6.66
CA GLY A 155 -27.08 17.56 5.45
C GLY A 155 -26.01 16.79 4.66
N ILE A 156 -25.48 15.68 5.21
CA ILE A 156 -24.55 14.81 4.49
C ILE A 156 -25.28 14.21 3.27
N THR A 157 -24.68 14.37 2.09
CA THR A 157 -25.29 13.90 0.83
C THR A 157 -25.05 12.41 0.58
N ASP A 158 -24.00 11.83 1.19
CA ASP A 158 -23.71 10.42 1.06
C ASP A 158 -24.77 9.57 1.80
N PRO A 159 -25.52 8.71 1.09
CA PRO A 159 -26.56 7.88 1.70
C PRO A 159 -26.01 6.86 2.71
N ALA A 160 -24.72 6.49 2.62
CA ALA A 160 -24.10 5.49 3.50
C ALA A 160 -24.05 5.95 4.97
N CYS A 161 -24.04 7.27 5.24
CA CYS A 161 -23.97 7.78 6.61
C CYS A 161 -24.84 9.01 6.87
N ARG A 162 -25.76 9.37 5.97
CA ARG A 162 -26.68 10.49 6.16
C ARG A 162 -27.54 10.28 7.42
N GLY A 163 -27.44 11.22 8.35
CA GLY A 163 -28.22 11.18 9.60
C GLY A 163 -27.69 10.16 10.63
N ALA A 164 -26.64 9.42 10.32
CA ALA A 164 -26.13 8.36 11.19
C ALA A 164 -25.53 8.93 12.49
N ASP A 165 -25.84 8.28 13.61
CA ASP A 165 -25.40 8.68 14.95
C ASP A 165 -23.91 8.41 15.19
N TRP A 166 -23.31 7.46 14.45
CA TRP A 166 -21.89 7.14 14.51
C TRP A 166 -21.01 8.18 13.80
N VAL A 167 -21.57 9.06 13.00
CA VAL A 167 -20.83 10.22 12.44
C VAL A 167 -20.76 11.31 13.53
N ARG A 168 -19.59 11.45 14.13
CA ARG A 168 -19.33 12.31 15.28
C ARG A 168 -18.13 13.22 15.08
N PRO A 169 -18.00 14.31 15.83
CA PRO A 169 -16.73 15.03 15.96
C PRO A 169 -15.62 14.07 16.41
N ILE A 170 -14.40 14.33 15.92
CA ILE A 170 -13.20 13.57 16.23
C ILE A 170 -12.27 14.35 17.17
N SER A 171 -11.35 13.62 17.81
CA SER A 171 -10.27 14.14 18.64
C SER A 171 -8.91 13.93 18.00
N GLU A 172 -7.86 14.58 18.51
CA GLU A 172 -6.47 14.29 18.11
C GLU A 172 -6.08 12.85 18.44
N GLN A 173 -6.63 12.29 19.52
CA GLN A 173 -6.45 10.90 19.89
C GLN A 173 -7.00 9.94 18.82
N ASP A 174 -8.21 10.20 18.26
CA ASP A 174 -8.76 9.41 17.15
C ASP A 174 -7.80 9.40 15.95
N PHE A 175 -7.20 10.55 15.64
CA PHE A 175 -6.20 10.66 14.58
C PHE A 175 -4.94 9.81 14.86
N TYR A 176 -4.35 9.93 16.06
CA TYR A 176 -3.14 9.18 16.39
C TYR A 176 -3.38 7.67 16.47
N ARG A 177 -4.56 7.23 16.91
CA ARG A 177 -4.98 5.83 16.85
C ARG A 177 -5.12 5.33 15.41
N HIS A 178 -5.64 6.17 14.53
CA HIS A 178 -5.70 5.83 13.11
C HIS A 178 -4.29 5.69 12.50
N TYR A 179 -3.39 6.64 12.75
CA TYR A 179 -2.00 6.50 12.32
C TYR A 179 -1.36 5.21 12.87
N TYR A 180 -1.56 4.93 14.15
CA TYR A 180 -1.01 3.72 14.78
C TYR A 180 -1.52 2.45 14.09
N SER A 181 -2.79 2.39 13.73
CA SER A 181 -3.34 1.24 12.99
C SER A 181 -2.67 1.02 11.63
N ILE A 182 -2.25 2.11 10.95
CA ILE A 182 -1.47 2.02 9.71
C ILE A 182 -0.07 1.48 10.00
N ALA A 183 0.59 1.95 11.04
CA ALA A 183 1.95 1.53 11.39
C ALA A 183 2.03 0.02 11.69
N VAL A 184 1.08 -0.52 12.45
CA VAL A 184 1.06 -1.94 12.87
C VAL A 184 0.35 -2.88 11.89
N THR A 185 -0.07 -2.40 10.71
CA THR A 185 -0.79 -3.22 9.72
C THR A 185 -0.04 -4.50 9.34
N GLY A 186 1.28 -4.42 9.12
CA GLY A 186 2.13 -5.56 8.74
C GLY A 186 2.58 -6.45 9.90
N GLY A 187 2.09 -6.22 11.11
CA GLY A 187 2.43 -6.98 12.32
C GLY A 187 1.18 -7.30 13.15
N LEU A 188 0.94 -6.57 14.22
CA LEU A 188 -0.24 -6.79 15.11
C LEU A 188 -1.57 -6.80 14.35
N GLY A 189 -1.75 -5.92 13.36
CA GLY A 189 -2.97 -5.86 12.54
C GLY A 189 -3.18 -7.12 11.70
N PHE A 190 -2.09 -7.69 11.20
CA PHE A 190 -2.12 -8.93 10.41
C PHE A 190 -2.48 -10.16 11.24
N VAL A 191 -1.99 -10.27 12.50
CA VAL A 191 -2.22 -11.43 13.36
C VAL A 191 -3.41 -11.24 14.31
N THR A 192 -4.31 -10.32 14.06
CA THR A 192 -5.40 -9.94 14.97
C THR A 192 -6.15 -11.14 15.53
N GLU A 193 -6.52 -12.12 14.69
CA GLU A 193 -7.25 -13.31 15.14
C GLU A 193 -6.43 -14.19 16.10
N GLY A 194 -5.12 -14.29 15.89
CA GLY A 194 -4.23 -15.06 16.75
C GLY A 194 -4.14 -14.52 18.18
N LEU A 195 -4.40 -13.23 18.39
CA LEU A 195 -4.32 -12.60 19.71
C LEU A 195 -5.45 -13.02 20.66
N PHE A 196 -6.50 -13.67 20.15
CA PHE A 196 -7.58 -14.25 20.99
C PHE A 196 -7.19 -15.58 21.63
N ALA A 197 -5.89 -15.83 21.80
CA ALA A 197 -5.34 -16.99 22.45
C ALA A 197 -5.77 -17.07 23.93
N ALA A 198 -6.04 -18.29 24.41
CA ALA A 198 -6.34 -18.58 25.79
C ALA A 198 -5.44 -19.72 26.30
N PRO A 199 -5.13 -19.74 27.60
CA PRO A 199 -4.42 -20.87 28.20
C PRO A 199 -5.13 -22.19 27.93
N PRO A 200 -4.39 -23.30 27.70
CA PRO A 200 -4.98 -24.59 27.42
C PRO A 200 -5.85 -25.08 28.59
N SER A 201 -7.10 -25.44 28.31
CA SER A 201 -8.11 -25.89 29.26
C SER A 201 -8.15 -27.40 29.40
N GLY A 202 -7.15 -28.15 28.91
CA GLY A 202 -7.13 -29.61 28.85
C GLY A 202 -7.80 -30.21 27.61
N ALA A 203 -8.44 -29.39 26.76
CA ALA A 203 -8.89 -29.84 25.44
C ALA A 203 -7.68 -30.05 24.49
N PRO A 204 -7.77 -30.99 23.53
CA PRO A 204 -6.70 -31.18 22.54
C PRO A 204 -6.46 -29.89 21.79
N SER A 205 -5.23 -29.36 21.83
CA SER A 205 -4.80 -28.27 20.98
C SER A 205 -4.77 -28.73 19.52
N PRO A 206 -5.07 -27.88 18.53
CA PRO A 206 -4.81 -28.19 17.12
C PRO A 206 -3.36 -28.65 16.95
N ALA A 207 -3.13 -29.63 16.08
CA ALA A 207 -1.77 -30.02 15.75
C ALA A 207 -1.03 -28.80 15.16
N PRO A 208 0.26 -28.57 15.52
CA PRO A 208 1.05 -27.54 14.88
C PRO A 208 1.07 -27.80 13.36
N GLY A 209 0.84 -26.79 12.59
CA GLY A 209 1.03 -26.88 11.15
C GLY A 209 2.51 -27.04 10.79
N THR A 210 2.78 -27.35 9.51
CA THR A 210 4.16 -27.43 9.03
C THR A 210 4.71 -26.04 8.74
N PRO A 211 6.04 -25.82 8.86
CA PRO A 211 6.67 -24.55 8.46
C PRO A 211 6.35 -24.13 7.03
N ALA A 212 6.19 -25.08 6.09
CA ALA A 212 5.78 -24.79 4.71
C ALA A 212 4.36 -24.22 4.63
N GLN A 213 3.44 -24.67 5.48
CA GLN A 213 2.08 -24.10 5.59
C GLN A 213 2.13 -22.69 6.20
N LEU A 214 2.97 -22.44 7.21
CA LEU A 214 3.17 -21.12 7.78
C LEU A 214 3.72 -20.16 6.72
N SER A 215 4.71 -20.56 5.96
CA SER A 215 5.25 -19.82 4.82
C SER A 215 4.18 -19.48 3.79
N ALA A 216 3.32 -20.45 3.44
CA ALA A 216 2.21 -20.21 2.51
C ALA A 216 1.20 -19.20 3.09
N SER A 217 0.85 -19.30 4.38
CA SER A 217 -0.04 -18.36 5.07
C SER A 217 0.55 -16.96 5.15
N LEU A 218 1.86 -16.82 5.38
CA LEU A 218 2.54 -15.53 5.39
C LEU A 218 2.53 -14.88 4.02
N ARG A 219 2.92 -15.61 2.98
CA ARG A 219 2.87 -15.08 1.60
C ARG A 219 1.46 -14.68 1.19
N ASP A 220 0.51 -15.54 1.49
CA ASP A 220 -0.92 -15.28 1.27
C ASP A 220 -1.40 -14.09 2.11
N GLY A 221 -1.07 -14.00 3.37
CA GLY A 221 -1.58 -13.00 4.30
C GLY A 221 -0.92 -11.64 4.15
N LEU A 222 0.41 -11.56 4.10
CA LEU A 222 1.12 -10.32 3.82
C LEU A 222 0.85 -9.84 2.38
N GLY A 223 0.55 -10.77 1.45
CA GLY A 223 0.06 -10.48 0.12
C GLY A 223 -1.46 -10.45 -0.06
N LYS A 224 -2.25 -10.93 0.91
CA LYS A 224 -3.73 -11.11 0.81
C LYS A 224 -4.53 -9.83 0.84
N GLY A 225 -4.02 -8.78 1.39
CA GLY A 225 -4.63 -7.50 1.13
C GLY A 225 -4.49 -7.12 -0.34
N GLY A 226 -3.84 -7.97 -1.17
CA GLY A 226 -3.47 -7.67 -2.55
C GLY A 226 -2.59 -6.43 -2.63
N LEU A 227 -2.11 -5.91 -1.49
CA LEU A 227 -1.30 -4.71 -1.43
C LEU A 227 -0.01 -4.93 -2.21
N GLY A 228 0.23 -4.05 -3.15
CA GLY A 228 1.41 -4.07 -3.97
C GLY A 228 1.68 -2.70 -4.56
N SER A 229 2.72 -2.61 -5.37
CA SER A 229 3.05 -1.34 -6.02
C SER A 229 4.08 -1.56 -7.12
N ASN A 230 4.18 -0.60 -8.04
CA ASN A 230 5.37 -0.38 -8.84
C ASN A 230 5.95 1.00 -8.52
N GLY A 231 7.25 1.07 -8.31
CA GLY A 231 8.02 2.29 -8.30
C GLY A 231 9.14 2.18 -9.33
N ILE A 232 9.18 3.05 -10.34
CA ILE A 232 10.24 3.09 -11.34
C ILE A 232 10.80 4.51 -11.38
N ALA A 233 12.03 4.67 -10.86
CA ALA A 233 12.79 5.90 -10.87
C ALA A 233 13.81 5.85 -12.00
N VAL A 234 13.74 6.79 -12.93
CA VAL A 234 14.67 6.89 -14.06
C VAL A 234 15.48 8.17 -13.90
N GLY A 235 16.80 8.02 -13.77
CA GLY A 235 17.74 9.12 -13.70
C GLY A 235 18.14 9.66 -15.07
N ALA A 236 19.01 10.64 -15.08
CA ALA A 236 19.40 11.37 -16.31
C ALA A 236 19.87 10.45 -17.44
N ASP A 237 20.67 9.43 -17.11
CA ASP A 237 21.24 8.52 -18.11
C ASP A 237 20.19 7.55 -18.69
N GLY A 238 19.07 7.37 -18.01
CA GLY A 238 17.90 6.58 -18.42
C GLY A 238 16.84 7.38 -19.18
N THR A 239 16.90 8.74 -19.14
CA THR A 239 15.95 9.56 -19.89
C THR A 239 16.34 9.70 -21.37
N ALA A 240 15.36 9.89 -22.25
CA ALA A 240 15.59 10.13 -23.67
C ALA A 240 16.37 11.43 -23.94
N ALA A 241 16.28 12.40 -23.05
CA ALA A 241 16.96 13.68 -23.16
C ALA A 241 18.39 13.67 -22.56
N GLY A 242 18.83 12.59 -21.92
CA GLY A 242 20.11 12.51 -21.22
C GLY A 242 20.24 13.46 -20.02
N ARG A 243 19.12 13.97 -19.51
CA ARG A 243 19.04 14.91 -18.39
C ARG A 243 17.68 14.86 -17.69
N GLY A 244 17.65 15.41 -16.45
CA GLY A 244 16.45 15.37 -15.62
C GLY A 244 16.12 13.95 -15.17
N SER A 245 14.88 13.68 -14.85
CA SER A 245 14.45 12.37 -14.38
C SER A 245 12.96 12.14 -14.62
N VAL A 246 12.52 10.87 -14.49
CA VAL A 246 11.11 10.48 -14.57
C VAL A 246 10.83 9.47 -13.46
N LEU A 247 9.72 9.66 -12.72
CA LEU A 247 9.21 8.71 -11.73
C LEU A 247 7.85 8.18 -12.17
N LEU A 248 7.67 6.86 -12.13
CA LEU A 248 6.37 6.21 -12.04
C LEU A 248 6.13 5.77 -10.58
N GLY A 249 5.02 6.21 -10.01
CA GLY A 249 4.47 5.69 -8.77
C GLY A 249 3.11 5.06 -9.03
N ASN A 250 2.95 3.78 -8.73
CA ASN A 250 1.72 3.04 -8.99
C ASN A 250 1.44 2.05 -7.85
N PRO A 251 0.87 2.50 -6.72
CA PRO A 251 0.40 1.60 -5.66
C PRO A 251 -0.85 0.83 -6.11
N HIS A 252 -0.91 -0.44 -5.70
CA HIS A 252 -2.04 -1.34 -5.91
C HIS A 252 -2.75 -1.53 -4.56
N TYR A 253 -3.88 -0.84 -4.41
CA TYR A 253 -4.59 -0.74 -3.13
C TYR A 253 -6.10 -0.96 -3.32
N PRO A 254 -6.84 -1.24 -2.23
CA PRO A 254 -8.30 -1.32 -2.29
C PRO A 254 -8.94 -0.03 -2.84
N TRP A 255 -9.99 -0.18 -3.64
CA TRP A 255 -10.77 0.94 -4.16
C TRP A 255 -11.85 1.41 -3.19
N HIS A 256 -12.01 0.71 -2.07
CA HIS A 256 -12.96 0.96 -1.00
C HIS A 256 -12.22 1.13 0.34
N ASP A 257 -12.94 1.60 1.35
CA ASP A 257 -12.53 1.67 2.75
C ASP A 257 -11.34 2.61 3.06
N GLY A 258 -10.78 2.47 4.24
CA GLY A 258 -9.81 3.41 4.81
C GLY A 258 -8.42 3.41 4.17
N ARG A 259 -8.08 2.39 3.36
CA ARG A 259 -6.81 2.36 2.62
C ARG A 259 -6.87 3.06 1.26
N ARG A 260 -7.98 3.74 0.94
CA ARG A 260 -8.05 4.59 -0.25
C ARG A 260 -7.06 5.75 -0.15
N PHE A 261 -6.45 6.09 -1.27
CA PHE A 261 -5.74 7.36 -1.41
C PHE A 261 -6.71 8.50 -1.70
N TRP A 262 -6.33 9.70 -1.31
CA TRP A 262 -6.99 10.95 -1.64
C TRP A 262 -5.96 11.96 -2.09
N GLN A 263 -6.16 12.59 -3.25
CA GLN A 263 -5.20 13.47 -3.89
C GLN A 263 -5.39 14.91 -3.42
N SER A 264 -4.28 15.63 -3.17
CA SER A 264 -4.27 17.06 -2.83
C SER A 264 -2.92 17.71 -3.13
N GLN A 265 -2.90 19.04 -3.12
CA GLN A 265 -1.67 19.84 -2.98
C GLN A 265 -1.73 20.63 -1.67
N LEU A 266 -0.61 20.70 -0.97
CA LEU A 266 -0.45 21.37 0.31
C LEU A 266 0.56 22.52 0.14
N THR A 267 0.16 23.75 0.43
CA THR A 267 1.01 24.92 0.24
C THR A 267 1.01 25.82 1.47
N ILE A 268 2.19 26.05 2.04
CA ILE A 268 2.49 27.19 2.92
C ILE A 268 3.55 28.02 2.19
N PRO A 269 3.23 29.21 1.68
CA PRO A 269 4.15 29.97 0.83
C PRO A 269 5.53 30.12 1.45
N GLY A 270 6.56 29.74 0.67
CA GLY A 270 7.96 29.78 1.08
C GLY A 270 8.42 28.69 2.06
N ARG A 271 7.54 27.76 2.48
CA ARG A 271 7.86 26.67 3.41
C ARG A 271 7.53 25.29 2.90
N VAL A 272 6.30 25.07 2.43
CA VAL A 272 5.80 23.79 1.94
C VAL A 272 5.11 24.03 0.62
N ASP A 273 5.42 23.22 -0.38
CA ASP A 273 4.67 23.15 -1.64
C ASP A 273 4.84 21.75 -2.20
N VAL A 274 3.84 20.91 -1.99
CA VAL A 274 3.88 19.48 -2.28
C VAL A 274 2.54 18.99 -2.80
N ALA A 275 2.56 18.19 -3.87
CA ALA A 275 1.37 17.61 -4.48
C ALA A 275 1.49 16.09 -4.57
N GLY A 276 0.38 15.40 -4.39
CA GLY A 276 0.33 13.94 -4.46
C GLY A 276 -0.89 13.38 -3.77
N ALA A 277 -0.75 12.22 -3.14
CA ALA A 277 -1.85 11.58 -2.44
C ALA A 277 -1.41 10.97 -1.09
N SER A 278 -2.38 10.79 -0.23
CA SER A 278 -2.24 10.18 1.09
C SER A 278 -3.35 9.17 1.32
N LEU A 279 -3.12 8.19 2.17
CA LEU A 279 -4.21 7.40 2.72
C LEU A 279 -5.23 8.31 3.41
N LEU A 280 -6.51 7.95 3.37
CA LEU A 280 -7.58 8.75 3.96
C LEU A 280 -7.28 9.10 5.42
N GLY A 281 -7.46 10.39 5.75
CA GLY A 281 -7.24 10.90 7.10
C GLY A 281 -5.80 11.26 7.45
N MET A 282 -4.83 11.12 6.52
CA MET A 282 -3.42 11.50 6.71
C MET A 282 -3.12 12.85 6.05
N PRO A 283 -2.98 13.96 6.80
CA PRO A 283 -2.80 15.30 6.24
C PRO A 283 -1.34 15.63 5.86
N PHE A 284 -0.71 14.68 5.16
CA PHE A 284 0.64 14.77 4.59
C PHE A 284 0.58 14.17 3.18
N VAL A 285 1.53 14.48 2.32
CA VAL A 285 1.66 13.79 1.04
C VAL A 285 2.55 12.56 1.21
N MET A 286 1.94 11.37 1.26
CA MET A 286 2.68 10.12 1.43
C MET A 286 3.39 9.69 0.15
N ILE A 287 2.77 9.94 -1.02
CA ILE A 287 3.29 9.65 -2.36
C ILE A 287 3.06 10.89 -3.22
N GLY A 288 4.12 11.46 -3.78
CA GLY A 288 3.96 12.72 -4.53
C GLY A 288 5.26 13.35 -4.98
N HIS A 289 5.22 14.67 -5.12
CA HIS A 289 6.38 15.46 -5.54
C HIS A 289 6.32 16.90 -5.01
N THR A 290 7.49 17.47 -4.84
CA THR A 290 7.73 18.91 -4.73
C THR A 290 8.09 19.50 -6.09
N ALA A 291 8.58 20.75 -6.11
CA ALA A 291 9.14 21.33 -7.33
C ALA A 291 10.39 20.60 -7.85
N ASP A 292 11.15 19.90 -6.99
CA ASP A 292 12.50 19.43 -7.29
C ASP A 292 12.73 17.94 -7.06
N ALA A 293 11.87 17.26 -6.30
CA ALA A 293 11.97 15.83 -6.01
C ALA A 293 10.60 15.16 -6.10
N ALA A 294 10.58 13.88 -6.52
CA ALA A 294 9.38 13.05 -6.55
C ALA A 294 9.67 11.71 -5.89
N TRP A 295 8.67 11.15 -5.18
CA TRP A 295 8.81 9.86 -4.51
C TRP A 295 7.53 9.03 -4.57
N THR A 296 7.71 7.73 -4.44
CA THR A 296 6.65 6.76 -4.21
C THR A 296 7.12 5.72 -3.20
N HIS A 297 6.18 4.99 -2.63
CA HIS A 297 6.45 3.84 -1.78
C HIS A 297 6.00 2.55 -2.47
N THR A 298 6.71 1.46 -2.21
CA THR A 298 6.28 0.10 -2.56
C THR A 298 6.28 -0.77 -1.31
N VAL A 299 5.30 -1.66 -1.18
CA VAL A 299 5.32 -2.64 -0.08
C VAL A 299 6.62 -3.44 -0.15
N SER A 300 7.32 -3.52 0.97
CA SER A 300 8.63 -4.16 1.08
C SER A 300 8.53 -5.64 1.46
N THR A 301 9.62 -6.38 1.28
CA THR A 301 9.71 -7.81 1.64
C THR A 301 10.13 -8.11 3.08
N PRO A 302 10.87 -7.26 3.80
CA PRO A 302 11.20 -7.52 5.20
C PRO A 302 9.97 -7.75 6.05
N VAL A 303 9.99 -8.82 6.85
CA VAL A 303 8.94 -9.07 7.84
C VAL A 303 9.21 -8.19 9.06
N THR A 304 8.30 -7.27 9.35
CA THR A 304 8.49 -6.24 10.40
C THR A 304 8.14 -6.70 11.80
N PHE A 305 7.92 -7.99 11.98
CA PHE A 305 7.69 -8.64 13.27
C PHE A 305 8.48 -9.95 13.39
N GLY A 306 8.56 -10.50 14.59
CA GLY A 306 9.14 -11.82 14.85
C GLY A 306 8.38 -12.54 15.95
N LEU A 307 8.53 -13.85 16.00
CA LEU A 307 7.94 -14.69 17.04
C LEU A 307 9.01 -15.16 18.01
N PHE A 308 8.61 -15.36 19.26
CA PHE A 308 9.39 -16.04 20.29
C PHE A 308 8.62 -17.26 20.78
N GLU A 309 9.21 -18.44 20.62
CA GLU A 309 8.69 -19.65 21.27
C GLU A 309 9.20 -19.69 22.70
N VAL A 310 8.29 -19.66 23.67
CA VAL A 310 8.61 -19.67 25.08
C VAL A 310 8.22 -21.01 25.73
N PRO A 311 9.13 -21.74 26.42
CA PRO A 311 8.78 -22.92 27.19
C PRO A 311 8.00 -22.52 28.44
N LEU A 312 7.04 -23.36 28.83
CA LEU A 312 6.17 -23.10 29.96
C LEU A 312 6.58 -23.94 31.17
N ALA A 313 6.33 -23.41 32.36
CA ALA A 313 6.58 -24.11 33.61
C ALA A 313 5.64 -25.33 33.74
N PRO A 314 6.13 -26.51 34.20
CA PRO A 314 5.28 -27.69 34.38
C PRO A 314 4.08 -27.40 35.30
N GLY A 315 2.87 -27.70 34.81
CA GLY A 315 1.61 -27.51 35.54
C GLY A 315 1.08 -26.07 35.60
N ASP A 316 1.76 -25.09 34.98
CA ASP A 316 1.31 -23.71 34.95
C ASP A 316 1.49 -23.10 33.56
N PRO A 317 0.48 -23.17 32.70
CA PRO A 317 0.56 -22.69 31.32
C PRO A 317 0.64 -21.16 31.20
N THR A 318 0.52 -20.40 32.29
CA THR A 318 0.66 -18.96 32.34
C THR A 318 1.97 -18.47 32.91
N THR A 319 2.92 -19.41 33.19
CA THR A 319 4.29 -19.11 33.58
C THR A 319 5.25 -19.67 32.54
N TYR A 320 6.10 -18.81 32.00
CA TYR A 320 7.15 -19.19 31.03
C TYR A 320 8.53 -19.10 31.67
N VAL A 321 9.54 -19.71 31.04
CA VAL A 321 10.89 -19.81 31.61
C VAL A 321 11.88 -19.09 30.69
N VAL A 322 12.66 -18.17 31.29
CA VAL A 322 13.77 -17.44 30.59
C VAL A 322 15.02 -17.59 31.44
N ASP A 323 16.14 -18.03 30.86
CA ASP A 323 17.43 -18.29 31.55
C ASP A 323 17.28 -19.14 32.78
N GLY A 324 16.41 -20.15 32.72
CA GLY A 324 16.10 -21.06 33.82
C GLY A 324 15.23 -20.45 34.95
N LYS A 325 14.74 -19.21 34.79
CA LYS A 325 13.91 -18.53 35.78
C LYS A 325 12.45 -18.44 35.30
N PRO A 326 11.49 -18.80 36.18
CA PRO A 326 10.07 -18.67 35.85
C PRO A 326 9.63 -17.19 35.86
N GLU A 327 8.84 -16.80 34.86
CA GLU A 327 8.22 -15.49 34.75
C GLU A 327 6.72 -15.64 34.44
N LYS A 328 5.88 -14.86 35.12
CA LYS A 328 4.44 -14.85 34.89
C LYS A 328 4.10 -14.06 33.68
N MET A 329 3.21 -14.59 32.84
CA MET A 329 2.53 -13.81 31.82
C MET A 329 1.67 -12.72 32.48
N THR A 330 1.59 -11.57 31.87
CA THR A 330 0.60 -10.55 32.25
C THR A 330 -0.70 -10.78 31.49
N SER A 331 -1.83 -10.51 32.14
CA SER A 331 -3.14 -10.60 31.51
C SER A 331 -3.89 -9.29 31.65
N ARG A 332 -4.71 -8.96 30.65
CA ARG A 332 -5.57 -7.79 30.65
C ARG A 332 -6.96 -8.18 30.16
N GLU A 333 -7.97 -7.97 31.03
CA GLU A 333 -9.37 -8.07 30.60
C GLU A 333 -9.77 -6.77 29.89
N VAL A 334 -10.33 -6.92 28.70
CA VAL A 334 -10.80 -5.84 27.84
C VAL A 334 -12.31 -5.97 27.69
N THR A 335 -13.03 -4.86 27.77
CA THR A 335 -14.49 -4.81 27.68
C THR A 335 -14.94 -3.83 26.58
N VAL A 336 -15.82 -4.28 25.71
CA VAL A 336 -16.48 -3.45 24.67
C VAL A 336 -17.99 -3.52 24.78
N GLN A 337 -18.68 -2.51 24.28
CA GLN A 337 -20.15 -2.44 24.30
C GLN A 337 -20.73 -2.96 22.97
N VAL A 338 -21.59 -3.96 23.05
CA VAL A 338 -22.14 -4.70 21.92
C VAL A 338 -23.64 -4.47 21.81
N ARG A 339 -24.10 -4.02 20.64
CA ARG A 339 -25.53 -3.86 20.35
C ARG A 339 -26.19 -5.24 20.21
N GLN A 340 -27.27 -5.43 20.97
CA GLN A 340 -28.10 -6.61 20.91
C GLN A 340 -29.21 -6.46 19.85
N ALA A 341 -29.91 -7.56 19.55
CA ALA A 341 -31.02 -7.56 18.59
C ALA A 341 -32.19 -6.64 19.01
N ASP A 342 -32.40 -6.44 20.32
CA ASP A 342 -33.38 -5.51 20.87
C ASP A 342 -32.92 -4.05 20.92
N GLY A 343 -31.72 -3.74 20.40
CA GLY A 343 -31.13 -2.43 20.42
C GLY A 343 -30.41 -2.03 21.71
N SER A 344 -30.49 -2.84 22.77
CA SER A 344 -29.77 -2.60 24.03
C SER A 344 -28.25 -2.83 23.86
N LEU A 345 -27.46 -2.25 24.77
CA LEU A 345 -26.01 -2.47 24.80
C LEU A 345 -25.65 -3.42 25.95
N LYS A 346 -24.85 -4.44 25.65
CA LYS A 346 -24.29 -5.33 26.68
C LYS A 346 -22.76 -5.41 26.54
N PRO A 347 -22.04 -5.54 27.68
CA PRO A 347 -20.60 -5.71 27.66
C PRO A 347 -20.21 -7.10 27.11
N ALA A 348 -19.23 -7.13 26.20
CA ALA A 348 -18.48 -8.34 25.85
C ALA A 348 -17.04 -8.19 26.37
N ARG A 349 -16.45 -9.30 26.82
CA ARG A 349 -15.14 -9.30 27.47
C ARG A 349 -14.20 -10.31 26.82
N GLN A 350 -12.90 -9.98 26.82
CA GLN A 350 -11.82 -10.85 26.39
C GLN A 350 -10.59 -10.62 27.25
N THR A 351 -9.90 -11.69 27.63
CA THR A 351 -8.59 -11.60 28.29
C THR A 351 -7.50 -11.77 27.27
N PHE A 352 -6.60 -10.79 27.17
CA PHE A 352 -5.37 -10.85 26.38
C PHE A 352 -4.18 -11.14 27.28
N TRP A 353 -3.25 -11.95 26.77
CA TRP A 353 -2.08 -12.40 27.49
C TRP A 353 -0.80 -11.91 26.85
N SER A 354 0.21 -11.59 27.63
CA SER A 354 1.49 -11.10 27.13
C SER A 354 2.66 -11.65 27.94
N THR A 355 3.77 -11.85 27.24
CA THR A 355 5.10 -12.13 27.81
C THR A 355 5.96 -10.87 27.74
N ARG A 356 7.22 -10.94 28.20
CA ARG A 356 8.22 -9.87 27.96
C ARG A 356 8.50 -9.57 26.49
N TYR A 357 8.19 -10.52 25.59
CA TYR A 357 8.42 -10.40 24.15
C TYR A 357 7.24 -9.73 23.44
N GLY A 358 6.06 -9.71 24.03
CA GLY A 358 4.84 -9.13 23.48
C GLY A 358 3.63 -10.05 23.70
N PRO A 359 2.52 -9.80 23.01
CA PRO A 359 1.28 -10.56 23.17
C PRO A 359 1.45 -12.02 22.75
N VAL A 360 0.77 -12.91 23.48
CA VAL A 360 0.66 -14.34 23.19
C VAL A 360 -0.35 -14.53 22.07
N LEU A 361 -0.04 -15.42 21.13
CA LEU A 361 -0.91 -15.74 20.01
C LEU A 361 -0.99 -17.26 19.76
N ASN A 362 -2.06 -17.69 19.08
CA ASN A 362 -2.28 -19.09 18.70
C ASN A 362 -2.48 -19.27 17.18
N ASP A 363 -2.38 -18.20 16.41
CA ASP A 363 -2.53 -18.20 14.95
C ASP A 363 -1.71 -17.09 14.33
N VAL A 364 -1.16 -17.32 13.14
CA VAL A 364 -0.45 -16.33 12.31
C VAL A 364 -1.05 -16.32 10.92
N GLY A 365 -1.98 -15.42 10.68
CA GLY A 365 -2.62 -15.26 9.36
C GLY A 365 -3.36 -16.51 8.87
N GLY A 366 -4.02 -17.24 9.78
CA GLY A 366 -4.73 -18.48 9.49
C GLY A 366 -3.89 -19.75 9.65
N PHE A 367 -2.64 -19.59 10.16
CA PHE A 367 -1.77 -20.73 10.47
C PHE A 367 -1.68 -20.97 11.97
N PRO A 368 -2.06 -22.17 12.50
CA PRO A 368 -2.05 -22.45 13.91
C PRO A 368 -0.63 -22.52 14.50
N VAL A 369 -0.39 -21.74 15.56
CA VAL A 369 0.80 -21.81 16.44
C VAL A 369 0.30 -22.03 17.87
N PRO A 370 -0.04 -23.27 18.25
CA PRO A 370 -0.87 -23.52 19.42
C PRO A 370 -0.18 -23.17 20.73
N TRP A 371 -0.92 -22.54 21.64
CA TRP A 371 -0.57 -22.47 23.06
C TRP A 371 -0.83 -23.81 23.71
N THR A 372 0.22 -24.53 24.07
CA THR A 372 0.17 -25.89 24.65
C THR A 372 0.45 -25.88 26.16
N ALA A 373 0.46 -27.04 26.80
CA ALA A 373 0.95 -27.15 28.16
C ALA A 373 2.49 -27.02 28.30
N LYS A 374 3.24 -27.00 27.17
CA LYS A 374 4.70 -27.00 27.14
C LYS A 374 5.30 -25.73 26.57
N SER A 375 4.64 -25.10 25.60
CA SER A 375 5.12 -23.89 24.90
C SER A 375 3.98 -22.99 24.47
N ALA A 376 4.29 -21.71 24.34
CA ALA A 376 3.45 -20.68 23.71
C ALA A 376 4.30 -19.82 22.77
N TYR A 377 3.64 -19.10 21.90
CA TYR A 377 4.28 -18.15 20.98
C TYR A 377 3.90 -16.72 21.36
N ALA A 378 4.89 -15.84 21.39
CA ALA A 378 4.71 -14.41 21.61
C ALA A 378 5.17 -13.63 20.39
N LEU A 379 4.41 -12.62 19.98
CA LEU A 379 4.73 -11.74 18.87
C LEU A 379 5.48 -10.51 19.39
N ARG A 380 6.55 -10.12 18.69
CA ARG A 380 7.15 -8.79 18.80
C ARG A 380 7.01 -8.06 17.45
N ASP A 381 6.31 -6.93 17.45
CA ASP A 381 6.13 -6.09 16.28
C ASP A 381 7.07 -4.87 16.38
N ALA A 382 7.96 -4.69 15.40
CA ALA A 382 8.91 -3.61 15.39
C ALA A 382 8.25 -2.23 15.22
N ASN A 383 7.04 -2.19 14.65
CA ASN A 383 6.25 -0.98 14.51
C ASN A 383 5.33 -0.67 15.71
N ALA A 384 5.27 -1.54 16.72
CA ALA A 384 4.43 -1.30 17.90
C ALA A 384 4.82 -0.04 18.70
N THR A 385 6.02 0.49 18.49
CA THR A 385 6.53 1.73 19.08
C THR A 385 6.81 2.83 18.07
N ASN A 386 6.31 2.70 16.83
CA ASN A 386 6.63 3.59 15.73
C ASN A 386 5.59 4.72 15.55
N MET A 387 5.83 5.89 16.14
CA MET A 387 5.09 7.13 15.83
C MET A 387 5.89 8.05 14.87
N ARG A 388 7.12 7.65 14.51
CA ARG A 388 8.09 8.46 13.77
C ARG A 388 7.70 8.70 12.29
N GLY A 389 6.86 7.84 11.69
CA GLY A 389 6.45 7.98 10.29
C GLY A 389 5.74 9.29 9.98
N LEU A 390 5.02 9.87 10.94
CA LEU A 390 4.42 11.20 10.78
C LEU A 390 5.50 12.28 10.54
N ASN A 391 6.64 12.16 11.24
CA ASN A 391 7.77 13.05 11.03
C ASN A 391 8.46 12.78 9.69
N THR A 392 8.52 11.51 9.26
CA THR A 392 9.12 11.12 7.97
C THR A 392 8.39 11.79 6.81
N TRP A 393 7.07 11.63 6.72
CA TRP A 393 6.29 12.25 5.63
C TRP A 393 6.33 13.78 5.71
N PHE A 394 6.31 14.35 6.91
CA PHE A 394 6.50 15.80 7.08
C PHE A 394 7.84 16.29 6.51
N GLU A 395 8.92 15.53 6.66
CA GLU A 395 10.24 15.89 6.08
C GLU A 395 10.29 15.62 4.58
N LEU A 396 9.67 14.55 4.09
CA LEU A 396 9.55 14.26 2.66
C LEU A 396 8.77 15.37 1.92
N ASP A 397 7.72 15.92 2.52
CA ASP A 397 6.93 17.02 1.96
C ASP A 397 7.77 18.30 1.70
N GLN A 398 8.98 18.35 2.20
CA GLN A 398 9.92 19.48 2.05
C GLN A 398 11.20 19.08 1.28
N ALA A 399 11.30 17.84 0.78
CA ALA A 399 12.48 17.34 0.07
C ALA A 399 12.71 18.09 -1.25
N ARG A 400 13.97 18.43 -1.55
CA ARG A 400 14.41 19.09 -2.78
C ARG A 400 15.34 18.23 -3.61
N SER A 401 15.75 17.08 -3.08
CA SER A 401 16.67 16.16 -3.72
C SER A 401 16.50 14.76 -3.17
N THR A 402 17.03 13.76 -3.89
CA THR A 402 17.13 12.38 -3.38
C THR A 402 17.97 12.30 -2.09
N ALA A 403 18.95 13.20 -1.92
CA ALA A 403 19.73 13.29 -0.67
C ALA A 403 18.87 13.76 0.52
N ASP A 404 17.90 14.66 0.30
CA ASP A 404 16.93 15.06 1.32
C ASP A 404 16.00 13.92 1.70
N VAL A 405 15.57 13.12 0.70
CA VAL A 405 14.77 11.91 0.94
C VAL A 405 15.54 10.93 1.84
N VAL A 406 16.79 10.61 1.51
CA VAL A 406 17.64 9.73 2.33
C VAL A 406 17.83 10.29 3.74
N ARG A 407 18.04 11.62 3.86
CA ARG A 407 18.20 12.28 5.18
C ARG A 407 16.91 12.12 6.01
N ALA A 408 15.75 12.37 5.42
CA ALA A 408 14.47 12.21 6.10
C ALA A 408 14.28 10.77 6.59
N LEU A 409 14.52 9.78 5.73
CA LEU A 409 14.42 8.37 6.10
C LEU A 409 15.38 7.98 7.24
N LYS A 410 16.62 8.47 7.21
CA LYS A 410 17.63 8.15 8.24
C LYS A 410 17.39 8.87 9.56
N SER A 411 16.98 10.13 9.53
CA SER A 411 16.79 10.95 10.72
C SER A 411 15.54 10.59 11.51
N THR A 412 14.58 9.92 10.89
CA THR A 412 13.32 9.57 11.52
C THR A 412 13.10 8.07 11.63
N GLN A 413 13.63 7.28 10.69
CA GLN A 413 13.45 5.82 10.58
C GLN A 413 12.01 5.38 10.91
N GLY A 414 11.03 6.07 10.29
CA GLY A 414 9.62 5.96 10.67
C GLY A 414 8.72 5.27 9.64
N VAL A 415 9.19 5.07 8.40
CA VAL A 415 8.40 4.35 7.38
C VAL A 415 8.21 2.91 7.83
N PRO A 416 6.95 2.38 7.92
CA PRO A 416 6.73 1.17 8.70
C PRO A 416 7.02 -0.15 7.95
N TRP A 417 6.67 -0.28 6.68
CA TRP A 417 6.71 -1.54 5.93
C TRP A 417 6.78 -1.32 4.42
N VAL A 418 7.43 -0.22 4.00
CA VAL A 418 7.55 0.10 2.57
C VAL A 418 8.96 0.56 2.20
N ASN A 419 9.37 0.25 0.98
CA ASN A 419 10.50 0.87 0.29
C ASN A 419 10.16 2.31 -0.12
N THR A 420 11.17 3.11 -0.36
CA THR A 420 11.06 4.44 -0.97
C THR A 420 11.84 4.47 -2.28
N ILE A 421 11.16 4.81 -3.37
CA ILE A 421 11.74 5.02 -4.69
C ILE A 421 11.57 6.49 -5.05
N ALA A 422 12.65 7.18 -5.45
CA ALA A 422 12.59 8.61 -5.67
C ALA A 422 13.47 9.06 -6.84
N THR A 423 13.13 10.24 -7.38
CA THR A 423 13.97 10.96 -8.35
C THR A 423 14.08 12.42 -7.96
N ASP A 424 15.05 13.12 -8.54
CA ASP A 424 15.18 14.56 -8.40
C ASP A 424 15.49 15.25 -9.73
N ARG A 425 15.38 16.56 -9.72
CA ARG A 425 15.65 17.43 -10.86
C ARG A 425 17.09 17.36 -11.36
N ALA A 426 18.06 16.96 -10.50
CA ALA A 426 19.44 16.77 -10.87
C ALA A 426 19.67 15.48 -11.68
N GLY A 427 18.66 14.63 -11.81
CA GLY A 427 18.71 13.41 -12.59
C GLY A 427 19.25 12.22 -11.80
N ASN A 428 19.01 12.18 -10.51
CA ASN A 428 19.28 11.03 -9.67
C ASN A 428 18.04 10.13 -9.58
N ALA A 429 18.26 8.82 -9.55
CA ALA A 429 17.29 7.78 -9.21
C ALA A 429 17.74 7.13 -7.91
N LEU A 430 16.82 6.92 -6.98
CA LEU A 430 17.07 6.38 -5.64
C LEU A 430 16.17 5.17 -5.38
N TYR A 431 16.75 4.10 -4.86
CA TYR A 431 16.09 3.06 -4.10
C TYR A 431 16.54 3.14 -2.63
N ALA A 432 15.62 3.04 -1.68
CA ALA A 432 15.93 2.96 -0.26
C ALA A 432 14.91 2.09 0.48
N ASP A 433 15.39 1.06 1.18
CA ASP A 433 14.61 0.21 2.09
C ASP A 433 14.95 0.57 3.56
N ILE A 434 14.98 1.87 3.85
CA ILE A 434 15.27 2.42 5.18
C ILE A 434 13.93 2.53 5.94
N GLN A 435 13.57 1.46 6.61
CA GLN A 435 12.33 1.30 7.36
C GLN A 435 12.58 0.68 8.73
N VAL A 436 11.51 0.24 9.41
CA VAL A 436 11.59 -0.39 10.73
C VAL A 436 11.66 -1.91 10.55
N VAL A 437 12.85 -2.51 10.73
CA VAL A 437 13.09 -3.95 10.58
C VAL A 437 13.69 -4.52 11.86
N PRO A 438 13.19 -5.67 12.38
CA PRO A 438 13.75 -6.33 13.56
C PRO A 438 15.24 -6.64 13.40
N HIS A 439 16.07 -6.29 14.41
CA HIS A 439 17.49 -6.57 14.37
C HIS A 439 17.77 -8.05 14.69
N VAL A 440 17.67 -8.88 13.67
CA VAL A 440 18.04 -10.30 13.70
C VAL A 440 19.09 -10.56 12.62
N THR A 441 20.36 -10.60 13.01
CA THR A 441 21.44 -10.91 12.07
C THR A 441 21.43 -12.40 11.72
N ASP A 442 22.03 -12.80 10.59
CA ASP A 442 22.11 -14.22 10.18
C ASP A 442 22.85 -15.07 11.24
N SER A 443 23.88 -14.51 11.89
CA SER A 443 24.57 -15.19 12.98
C SER A 443 23.69 -15.37 14.23
N GLN A 444 22.89 -14.38 14.57
CA GLN A 444 21.92 -14.49 15.65
C GLN A 444 20.82 -15.48 15.28
N ALA A 445 20.31 -15.43 14.07
CA ALA A 445 19.30 -16.38 13.59
C ALA A 445 19.83 -17.82 13.64
N ALA A 446 21.07 -18.05 13.18
CA ALA A 446 21.71 -19.38 13.25
C ALA A 446 21.85 -19.90 14.69
N ALA A 447 22.13 -19.03 15.67
CA ALA A 447 22.32 -19.40 17.08
C ALA A 447 20.99 -19.50 17.86
N CYS A 448 19.96 -18.80 17.43
CA CYS A 448 18.76 -18.56 18.23
C CYS A 448 17.44 -19.03 17.60
N SER A 449 17.39 -19.34 16.31
CA SER A 449 16.16 -19.83 15.70
C SER A 449 15.77 -21.22 16.21
N THR A 450 14.49 -21.41 16.48
CA THR A 450 13.93 -22.75 16.66
C THR A 450 13.98 -23.53 15.34
N PRO A 451 13.80 -24.87 15.33
CA PRO A 451 13.75 -25.64 14.09
C PRO A 451 12.72 -25.14 13.09
N ALA A 452 11.56 -24.70 13.56
CA ALA A 452 10.55 -24.04 12.71
C ALA A 452 11.02 -22.67 12.20
N GLY A 453 11.68 -21.89 13.07
CA GLY A 453 12.21 -20.57 12.73
C GLY A 453 13.34 -20.61 11.69
N GLN A 454 14.15 -21.66 11.66
CA GLN A 454 15.15 -21.83 10.60
C GLN A 454 14.51 -21.97 9.22
N GLN A 455 13.42 -22.73 9.12
CA GLN A 455 12.71 -22.95 7.87
C GLN A 455 11.94 -21.71 7.41
N THR A 456 11.21 -21.04 8.33
CA THR A 456 10.44 -19.83 8.00
C THR A 456 11.34 -18.64 7.66
N LEU A 457 12.49 -18.51 8.32
CA LEU A 457 13.48 -17.48 7.98
C LEU A 457 14.06 -17.69 6.58
N ALA A 458 14.44 -18.92 6.26
CA ALA A 458 14.96 -19.25 4.93
C ALA A 458 13.92 -19.00 3.83
N ALA A 459 12.68 -19.43 4.05
CA ALA A 459 11.61 -19.31 3.06
C ALA A 459 11.11 -17.86 2.89
N ASP A 460 10.77 -17.18 3.98
CA ASP A 460 9.99 -15.93 3.94
C ASP A 460 10.58 -14.79 4.79
N GLY A 461 11.73 -14.98 5.42
CA GLY A 461 12.34 -13.97 6.28
C GLY A 461 11.70 -13.86 7.69
N LEU A 462 10.77 -14.74 8.06
CA LEU A 462 10.17 -14.72 9.41
C LEU A 462 11.08 -15.42 10.43
N ALA A 463 11.57 -14.67 11.43
CA ALA A 463 12.31 -15.21 12.55
C ALA A 463 11.36 -15.76 13.63
N ILE A 464 11.56 -17.04 14.05
CA ILE A 464 10.98 -17.62 15.27
C ILE A 464 12.14 -18.00 16.18
N LEU A 465 12.35 -17.19 17.22
CA LEU A 465 13.51 -17.30 18.10
C LEU A 465 13.19 -18.05 19.39
N ASP A 466 14.24 -18.63 19.98
CA ASP A 466 14.17 -19.31 21.28
C ASP A 466 13.97 -18.30 22.42
N GLY A 467 12.74 -18.17 22.87
CA GLY A 467 12.34 -17.28 23.96
C GLY A 467 12.77 -17.75 25.35
N SER A 468 13.39 -18.93 25.48
CA SER A 468 13.96 -19.40 26.75
C SER A 468 15.27 -18.70 27.12
N ARG A 469 15.91 -18.01 26.19
CA ARG A 469 17.22 -17.35 26.34
C ARG A 469 17.12 -15.85 26.11
N SER A 470 17.47 -15.06 27.11
CA SER A 470 17.51 -13.59 26.99
C SER A 470 18.52 -13.10 25.94
N SER A 471 19.58 -13.90 25.68
CA SER A 471 20.57 -13.63 24.64
C SER A 471 20.02 -13.72 23.22
N CYS A 472 18.84 -14.30 23.04
CA CYS A 472 18.17 -14.44 21.75
C CYS A 472 17.17 -13.30 21.47
N GLN A 473 17.10 -12.28 22.32
CA GLN A 473 16.34 -11.05 22.02
C GLN A 473 16.93 -10.31 20.84
N TRP A 474 16.10 -9.51 20.17
CA TRP A 474 16.57 -8.66 19.09
C TRP A 474 17.73 -7.77 19.54
N GLY A 475 18.74 -7.66 18.70
CA GLY A 475 19.89 -6.78 18.90
C GLY A 475 19.54 -5.32 18.63
N SER A 476 20.58 -4.48 18.46
CA SER A 476 20.41 -3.09 18.09
C SER A 476 21.72 -2.60 17.48
N ASP A 477 21.62 -1.76 16.43
CA ASP A 477 22.77 -1.03 15.90
C ASP A 477 22.94 0.32 16.62
N PRO A 478 24.15 0.89 16.66
CA PRO A 478 24.40 2.18 17.33
C PRO A 478 23.66 3.37 16.74
N ASP A 479 23.29 3.31 15.45
CA ASP A 479 22.58 4.37 14.73
C ASP A 479 21.06 4.06 14.60
N ALA A 480 20.56 2.99 15.23
CA ALA A 480 19.15 2.71 15.31
C ALA A 480 18.44 3.72 16.21
N LEU A 481 17.28 4.23 15.78
CA LEU A 481 16.53 5.23 16.57
C LEU A 481 15.80 4.63 17.78
N GLU A 482 15.70 3.32 17.84
CA GLU A 482 15.20 2.59 19.02
C GLU A 482 15.87 1.22 19.15
N PRO A 483 15.93 0.63 20.34
CA PRO A 483 16.48 -0.70 20.53
C PRO A 483 15.61 -1.79 19.86
N GLY A 484 16.26 -2.78 19.27
CA GLY A 484 15.57 -3.92 18.66
C GLY A 484 15.40 -3.85 17.15
N ILE A 485 15.83 -2.79 16.49
CA ILE A 485 15.76 -2.65 15.05
C ILE A 485 17.15 -2.44 14.43
N PHE A 486 17.29 -2.75 13.15
CA PHE A 486 18.49 -2.39 12.39
C PHE A 486 18.61 -0.88 12.29
N GLY A 487 19.82 -0.36 12.40
CA GLY A 487 20.13 1.04 12.13
C GLY A 487 20.08 1.36 10.61
N PRO A 488 19.81 2.60 10.23
CA PRO A 488 19.74 3.02 8.83
C PRO A 488 20.97 2.70 7.99
N SER A 489 22.18 2.63 8.59
CA SER A 489 23.42 2.28 7.89
C SER A 489 23.50 0.81 7.44
N ARG A 490 22.66 -0.05 8.00
CA ARG A 490 22.62 -1.50 7.75
C ARG A 490 21.50 -1.90 6.78
N LEU A 491 20.71 -0.94 6.31
CA LEU A 491 19.55 -1.17 5.45
C LEU A 491 19.86 -0.83 3.99
N PRO A 492 19.25 -1.53 3.01
CA PRO A 492 19.53 -1.35 1.60
C PRO A 492 19.24 0.06 1.11
N GLN A 493 20.17 0.67 0.41
CA GLN A 493 19.97 1.92 -0.31
C GLN A 493 20.95 2.02 -1.47
N GLN A 494 20.49 2.59 -2.59
CA GLN A 494 21.33 2.83 -3.76
C GLN A 494 20.84 4.05 -4.53
N GLN A 495 21.77 4.90 -4.98
CA GLN A 495 21.50 6.03 -5.85
C GLN A 495 22.26 5.88 -7.14
N ARG A 496 21.57 6.05 -8.27
CA ARG A 496 22.13 5.89 -9.61
C ARG A 496 21.69 7.02 -10.55
N ARG A 497 22.22 7.00 -11.75
CA ARG A 497 21.85 7.93 -12.80
C ARG A 497 21.09 7.26 -13.96
N ASP A 498 21.10 5.93 -14.04
CA ASP A 498 20.32 5.15 -15.00
C ASP A 498 18.89 4.92 -14.49
N TYR A 499 18.69 3.96 -13.59
CA TYR A 499 17.40 3.71 -12.98
C TYR A 499 17.52 3.05 -11.61
N GLU A 500 16.45 3.11 -10.84
CA GLU A 500 16.16 2.29 -9.66
C GLU A 500 14.69 1.93 -9.68
N LEU A 501 14.35 0.69 -9.32
CA LEU A 501 12.95 0.26 -9.31
C LEU A 501 12.66 -0.76 -8.21
N ASN A 502 11.39 -0.89 -7.89
CA ASN A 502 10.87 -1.99 -7.08
C ASN A 502 9.41 -2.29 -7.50
N ALA A 503 9.10 -3.59 -7.58
CA ALA A 503 7.76 -4.10 -7.83
C ALA A 503 7.40 -5.19 -6.80
N ASN A 504 7.75 -4.93 -5.52
CA ASN A 504 7.50 -5.72 -4.30
C ASN A 504 8.38 -6.97 -4.13
N ASP A 505 9.40 -7.16 -4.93
CA ASP A 505 10.46 -8.13 -4.63
C ASP A 505 11.53 -7.49 -3.73
N SER A 506 12.49 -8.28 -3.25
CA SER A 506 13.56 -7.81 -2.36
C SER A 506 14.44 -6.75 -3.02
N ALA A 507 15.29 -6.11 -2.21
CA ALA A 507 16.23 -5.09 -2.65
C ALA A 507 17.25 -5.60 -3.70
N TRP A 508 17.48 -6.91 -3.80
CA TRP A 508 18.55 -7.53 -4.61
C TRP A 508 18.66 -6.96 -6.01
N LEU A 509 17.55 -6.89 -6.76
CA LEU A 509 17.54 -6.40 -8.14
C LEU A 509 16.73 -5.09 -8.26
N SER A 510 16.97 -4.11 -7.38
CA SER A 510 16.48 -2.74 -7.61
C SER A 510 17.07 -2.13 -8.89
N ASN A 511 18.25 -2.63 -9.29
CA ASN A 511 18.92 -2.38 -10.57
C ASN A 511 19.65 -3.64 -11.02
N ALA A 512 19.37 -4.12 -12.23
CA ALA A 512 19.97 -5.35 -12.75
C ALA A 512 21.48 -5.26 -12.98
N ARG A 513 22.02 -4.04 -13.20
CA ARG A 513 23.45 -3.79 -13.44
C ARG A 513 24.26 -3.63 -12.16
N ALA A 514 23.59 -3.41 -11.03
CA ALA A 514 24.21 -3.18 -9.74
C ALA A 514 23.39 -3.82 -8.61
N PRO A 515 23.37 -5.16 -8.53
CA PRO A 515 22.61 -5.88 -7.51
C PRO A 515 23.05 -5.51 -6.10
N LEU A 516 22.07 -5.31 -5.19
CA LEU A 516 22.29 -5.11 -3.77
C LEU A 516 22.39 -6.45 -3.05
N THR A 517 23.56 -6.77 -2.48
CA THR A 517 23.87 -8.04 -1.85
C THR A 517 24.48 -7.88 -0.46
N GLY A 518 24.53 -8.99 0.32
CA GLY A 518 25.19 -9.01 1.62
C GLY A 518 24.37 -8.48 2.79
N PHE A 519 23.06 -8.37 2.62
CA PHE A 519 22.12 -8.03 3.70
C PHE A 519 21.67 -9.28 4.44
N PRO A 520 21.35 -9.19 5.76
CA PRO A 520 20.75 -10.30 6.48
C PRO A 520 19.46 -10.80 5.82
N ARG A 521 19.16 -12.10 5.92
CA ARG A 521 17.99 -12.72 5.28
C ARG A 521 16.66 -12.06 5.66
N ILE A 522 16.51 -11.59 6.88
CA ILE A 522 15.32 -10.89 7.34
C ILE A 522 15.11 -9.53 6.63
N VAL A 523 16.19 -8.92 6.15
CA VAL A 523 16.17 -7.63 5.45
C VAL A 523 15.95 -7.84 3.95
N SER A 524 16.69 -8.74 3.32
CA SER A 524 16.61 -8.95 1.87
C SER A 524 17.10 -10.34 1.49
N ASP A 525 16.31 -11.05 0.70
CA ASP A 525 16.81 -12.24 0.02
C ASP A 525 17.56 -11.85 -1.25
N GLN A 526 18.48 -12.71 -1.66
CA GLN A 526 19.23 -12.60 -2.91
C GLN A 526 19.26 -13.95 -3.64
N ASP A 527 19.65 -13.95 -4.90
CA ASP A 527 19.73 -15.15 -5.72
C ASP A 527 18.41 -15.94 -5.77
N SER A 528 17.27 -15.26 -5.69
CA SER A 528 15.92 -15.84 -5.68
C SER A 528 15.10 -15.39 -6.90
N GLU A 529 14.14 -16.21 -7.31
CA GLU A 529 13.26 -15.93 -8.45
C GLU A 529 12.55 -14.59 -8.29
N ARG A 530 12.61 -13.75 -9.32
CA ARG A 530 11.86 -12.50 -9.37
C ARG A 530 10.47 -12.74 -9.94
N SER A 531 9.48 -12.02 -9.37
CA SER A 531 8.12 -12.05 -9.90
C SER A 531 8.10 -11.66 -11.39
N PRO A 532 7.15 -12.17 -12.19
CA PRO A 532 7.03 -11.76 -13.59
C PRO A 532 6.90 -10.24 -13.75
N ARG A 533 6.26 -9.55 -12.79
CA ARG A 533 6.07 -8.10 -12.80
C ARG A 533 7.39 -7.35 -12.57
N THR A 534 8.23 -7.80 -11.65
CA THR A 534 9.59 -7.23 -11.45
C THR A 534 10.46 -7.46 -12.68
N ARG A 535 10.41 -8.66 -13.27
CA ARG A 535 11.15 -8.97 -14.51
C ARG A 535 10.70 -8.06 -15.66
N GLU A 536 9.38 -7.85 -15.85
CA GLU A 536 8.83 -6.92 -16.85
C GLU A 536 9.38 -5.49 -16.66
N ALA A 537 9.35 -4.98 -15.42
CA ALA A 537 9.89 -3.65 -15.11
C ALA A 537 11.39 -3.53 -15.40
N LEU A 538 12.18 -4.55 -15.03
CA LEU A 538 13.62 -4.59 -15.28
C LEU A 538 13.94 -4.68 -16.78
N LEU A 539 13.28 -5.56 -17.52
CA LEU A 539 13.45 -5.68 -18.97
C LEU A 539 13.12 -4.36 -19.69
N ALA A 540 12.03 -3.69 -19.29
CA ALA A 540 11.68 -2.38 -19.84
C ALA A 540 12.73 -1.31 -19.52
N ALA A 541 13.24 -1.28 -18.28
CA ALA A 541 14.27 -0.32 -17.86
C ALA A 541 15.62 -0.55 -18.57
N GLU A 542 15.98 -1.81 -18.85
CA GLU A 542 17.19 -2.16 -19.60
C GLU A 542 17.11 -1.82 -21.09
N ALA A 543 15.93 -1.97 -21.69
CA ALA A 543 15.72 -1.83 -23.13
C ALA A 543 15.42 -0.40 -23.61
N SER A 544 15.04 0.53 -22.72
CA SER A 544 14.41 1.79 -23.10
C SER A 544 15.06 3.02 -22.48
N LYS A 545 14.88 4.16 -23.15
CA LYS A 545 15.06 5.51 -22.59
C LYS A 545 13.70 6.16 -22.42
N PHE A 546 13.48 6.82 -21.28
CA PHE A 546 12.15 7.27 -20.89
C PHE A 546 11.91 8.77 -21.04
N THR A 547 10.69 9.09 -21.39
CA THR A 547 10.01 10.37 -21.19
C THR A 547 8.78 10.14 -20.32
N THR A 548 8.13 11.20 -19.84
CA THR A 548 6.84 11.05 -19.12
C THR A 548 5.80 10.33 -19.97
N ASP A 549 5.74 10.62 -21.29
CA ASP A 549 4.80 9.97 -22.20
C ASP A 549 5.11 8.49 -22.45
N SER A 550 6.38 8.12 -22.63
CA SER A 550 6.72 6.71 -22.81
C SER A 550 6.52 5.90 -21.51
N MET A 551 6.70 6.52 -20.34
CA MET A 551 6.41 5.88 -19.05
C MET A 551 4.90 5.63 -18.87
N LYS A 552 4.04 6.58 -19.24
CA LYS A 552 2.59 6.40 -19.27
C LYS A 552 2.17 5.25 -20.20
N LYS A 553 2.78 5.20 -21.39
CA LYS A 553 2.55 4.14 -22.38
C LYS A 553 3.02 2.77 -21.89
N LEU A 554 4.16 2.69 -21.20
CA LEU A 554 4.65 1.44 -20.59
C LEU A 554 3.59 0.87 -19.63
N LEU A 555 3.08 1.69 -18.72
CA LEU A 555 2.09 1.25 -17.75
C LEU A 555 0.81 0.74 -18.43
N PHE A 556 0.27 1.51 -19.38
CA PHE A 556 -1.00 1.21 -20.07
C PHE A 556 -0.82 0.38 -21.35
N ALA A 557 0.38 -0.16 -21.57
CA ALA A 557 0.56 -1.24 -22.54
C ALA A 557 -0.19 -2.50 -22.10
N ASP A 558 -0.45 -2.66 -20.79
CA ASP A 558 -1.08 -3.85 -20.19
C ASP A 558 -0.45 -5.16 -20.64
N HIS A 559 0.84 -5.12 -20.94
CA HIS A 559 1.61 -6.26 -21.46
C HIS A 559 1.85 -7.29 -20.36
N SER A 560 1.83 -8.56 -20.74
CA SER A 560 2.01 -9.71 -19.86
C SER A 560 3.28 -10.48 -20.17
N LEU A 561 4.30 -10.35 -19.34
CA LEU A 561 5.50 -11.16 -19.46
C LEU A 561 5.22 -12.66 -19.32
N PHE A 562 4.30 -13.06 -18.45
CA PHE A 562 3.96 -14.49 -18.32
C PHE A 562 3.32 -15.05 -19.59
N ALA A 563 2.58 -14.26 -20.34
CA ALA A 563 2.08 -14.64 -21.64
C ALA A 563 3.22 -14.86 -22.66
N ASP A 564 4.22 -14.00 -22.69
CA ASP A 564 5.40 -14.19 -23.54
C ASP A 564 6.14 -15.50 -23.25
N LEU A 565 6.18 -15.91 -21.99
CA LEU A 565 6.86 -17.12 -21.54
C LEU A 565 6.03 -18.40 -21.75
N ALA A 566 4.69 -18.32 -21.94
CA ALA A 566 3.82 -19.49 -21.85
C ALA A 566 2.76 -19.60 -22.95
N ALA A 567 2.29 -18.49 -23.55
CA ALA A 567 1.09 -18.53 -24.39
C ALA A 567 1.30 -19.33 -25.70
N ALA A 568 2.47 -19.22 -26.30
CA ALA A 568 2.80 -19.96 -27.53
C ALA A 568 2.83 -21.48 -27.28
N ASP A 569 3.39 -21.93 -26.16
CA ASP A 569 3.43 -23.35 -25.80
C ASP A 569 2.04 -23.84 -25.38
N LEU A 570 1.25 -23.01 -24.71
CA LEU A 570 -0.14 -23.32 -24.39
C LEU A 570 -1.02 -23.48 -25.63
N ALA A 571 -0.83 -22.64 -26.65
CA ALA A 571 -1.52 -22.76 -27.93
C ALA A 571 -1.18 -24.09 -28.65
N LYS A 572 0.10 -24.51 -28.66
CA LYS A 572 0.54 -25.79 -29.18
C LYS A 572 -0.05 -26.96 -28.39
N LEU A 573 -0.01 -26.88 -27.05
CA LEU A 573 -0.66 -27.88 -26.19
C LEU A 573 -2.16 -28.00 -26.51
N CYS A 574 -2.84 -26.87 -26.60
CA CYS A 574 -4.28 -26.83 -26.96
C CYS A 574 -4.58 -27.62 -28.25
N ALA A 575 -3.78 -27.38 -29.29
CA ALA A 575 -3.93 -28.04 -30.58
C ALA A 575 -3.57 -29.56 -30.55
N SER A 576 -2.85 -30.02 -29.55
CA SER A 576 -2.38 -31.39 -29.41
C SER A 576 -3.35 -32.33 -28.67
N PHE A 577 -4.40 -31.81 -28.03
CA PHE A 577 -5.32 -32.65 -27.25
C PHE A 577 -6.03 -33.65 -28.11
N PRO A 578 -6.03 -34.97 -27.76
CA PRO A 578 -6.72 -36.02 -28.52
C PRO A 578 -8.21 -35.74 -28.64
N GLY A 579 -8.73 -35.82 -29.86
CA GLY A 579 -10.13 -35.55 -30.15
C GLY A 579 -10.58 -34.11 -29.84
N GLY A 580 -9.65 -33.16 -29.68
CA GLY A 580 -9.96 -31.79 -29.33
C GLY A 580 -10.55 -31.65 -27.91
N GLN A 581 -10.20 -32.54 -26.98
CA GLN A 581 -10.72 -32.57 -25.61
C GLN A 581 -9.61 -32.34 -24.58
N ALA A 582 -9.64 -31.23 -23.83
CA ALA A 582 -8.74 -31.00 -22.74
C ALA A 582 -9.24 -31.66 -21.44
N PRO A 583 -8.34 -32.20 -20.58
CA PRO A 583 -8.70 -32.70 -19.26
C PRO A 583 -9.13 -31.56 -18.34
N SER A 584 -10.17 -31.79 -17.50
CA SER A 584 -10.57 -30.84 -16.46
C SER A 584 -11.05 -31.55 -15.19
N SER A 585 -11.30 -30.82 -14.13
CA SER A 585 -11.90 -31.31 -12.89
C SER A 585 -13.29 -31.92 -13.10
N SER A 586 -13.99 -31.46 -14.14
CA SER A 586 -15.36 -31.91 -14.50
C SER A 586 -15.39 -32.94 -15.62
N GLY A 587 -14.23 -33.54 -16.00
CA GLY A 587 -14.09 -34.45 -17.13
C GLY A 587 -13.58 -33.73 -18.40
N PRO A 588 -13.48 -34.43 -19.53
CA PRO A 588 -13.00 -33.87 -20.79
C PRO A 588 -13.86 -32.68 -21.26
N VAL A 589 -13.23 -31.59 -21.69
CA VAL A 589 -13.91 -30.39 -22.19
C VAL A 589 -13.42 -30.05 -23.59
N PRO A 590 -14.33 -29.78 -24.57
CA PRO A 590 -13.90 -29.43 -25.92
C PRO A 590 -13.18 -28.09 -25.94
N VAL A 591 -12.01 -28.03 -26.61
CA VAL A 591 -11.21 -26.83 -26.72
C VAL A 591 -11.86 -25.79 -27.66
N GLY A 592 -12.61 -26.22 -28.66
CA GLY A 592 -13.29 -25.30 -29.57
C GLY A 592 -12.38 -24.27 -30.19
N PRO A 593 -12.74 -22.96 -30.18
CA PRO A 593 -11.95 -21.87 -30.74
C PRO A 593 -10.81 -21.39 -29.80
N ALA A 594 -10.57 -22.05 -28.66
CA ALA A 594 -9.58 -21.61 -27.67
C ALA A 594 -8.14 -21.57 -28.21
N CYS A 595 -7.78 -22.56 -29.05
CA CYS A 595 -6.44 -22.65 -29.63
C CYS A 595 -6.15 -21.46 -30.56
N ASP A 596 -7.12 -21.11 -31.42
CA ASP A 596 -6.99 -19.94 -32.32
C ASP A 596 -6.99 -18.62 -31.53
N ALA A 597 -7.81 -18.53 -30.47
CA ALA A 597 -7.84 -17.38 -29.60
C ALA A 597 -6.48 -17.13 -28.92
N LEU A 598 -5.83 -18.19 -28.42
CA LEU A 598 -4.49 -18.08 -27.82
C LEU A 598 -3.40 -17.78 -28.86
N ALA A 599 -3.46 -18.42 -30.03
CA ALA A 599 -2.47 -18.24 -31.08
C ALA A 599 -2.50 -16.82 -31.70
N SER A 600 -3.65 -16.16 -31.69
CA SER A 600 -3.84 -14.82 -32.22
C SER A 600 -3.80 -13.72 -31.17
N TRP A 601 -3.68 -14.05 -29.87
CA TRP A 601 -3.68 -13.07 -28.78
C TRP A 601 -2.40 -12.23 -28.78
N ASP A 602 -2.57 -10.92 -28.50
CA ASP A 602 -1.50 -9.92 -28.50
C ASP A 602 -0.70 -9.86 -27.19
N HIS A 603 -0.88 -10.81 -26.28
CA HIS A 603 -0.28 -10.87 -24.93
C HIS A 603 -0.56 -9.64 -24.05
N ARG A 604 -1.68 -8.96 -24.28
CA ARG A 604 -2.07 -7.76 -23.54
C ARG A 604 -3.41 -7.93 -22.83
N TYR A 605 -3.61 -7.06 -21.84
CA TYR A 605 -4.88 -6.95 -21.11
C TYR A 605 -5.54 -5.60 -21.34
N THR A 606 -5.52 -5.13 -22.59
CA THR A 606 -6.31 -3.97 -23.04
C THR A 606 -7.77 -4.36 -23.19
N LEU A 607 -8.69 -3.38 -23.21
CA LEU A 607 -10.13 -3.65 -23.25
C LEU A 607 -10.57 -4.51 -24.43
N ASP A 608 -9.90 -4.43 -25.57
CA ASP A 608 -10.25 -5.13 -26.80
C ASP A 608 -9.42 -6.41 -27.04
N SER A 609 -8.46 -6.73 -26.18
CA SER A 609 -7.66 -7.95 -26.27
C SER A 609 -8.53 -9.19 -26.17
N ARG A 610 -8.39 -10.12 -27.14
CA ARG A 610 -9.11 -11.39 -27.25
C ARG A 610 -8.23 -12.54 -26.82
N GLY A 611 -8.76 -13.51 -26.04
CA GLY A 611 -7.99 -14.61 -25.45
C GLY A 611 -7.39 -14.27 -24.08
N SER A 612 -7.36 -12.99 -23.69
CA SER A 612 -6.82 -12.51 -22.41
C SER A 612 -7.53 -13.12 -21.19
N LEU A 613 -8.85 -13.20 -21.20
CA LEU A 613 -9.63 -13.83 -20.12
C LEU A 613 -9.35 -15.34 -20.01
N LEU A 614 -9.17 -16.03 -21.13
CA LEU A 614 -8.81 -17.46 -21.14
C LEU A 614 -7.45 -17.68 -20.49
N PHE A 615 -6.42 -16.92 -20.91
CA PHE A 615 -5.08 -17.06 -20.34
C PHE A 615 -5.05 -16.65 -18.86
N GLN A 616 -5.79 -15.62 -18.47
CA GLN A 616 -5.93 -15.20 -17.07
C GLN A 616 -6.50 -16.32 -16.19
N ARG A 617 -7.56 -16.99 -16.65
CA ARG A 617 -8.16 -18.12 -15.91
C ARG A 617 -7.24 -19.33 -15.86
N PHE A 618 -6.59 -19.67 -16.97
CA PHE A 618 -5.56 -20.70 -17.02
C PHE A 618 -4.47 -20.44 -15.97
N ALA A 619 -3.86 -19.27 -15.99
CA ALA A 619 -2.80 -18.90 -15.06
C ALA A 619 -3.26 -18.94 -13.59
N ALA A 620 -4.48 -18.52 -13.30
CA ALA A 620 -5.07 -18.59 -11.96
C ALA A 620 -5.32 -20.04 -11.48
N ARG A 621 -5.37 -21.02 -12.37
CA ARG A 621 -5.57 -22.44 -12.05
C ARG A 621 -4.30 -23.26 -11.96
N LEU A 622 -3.15 -22.69 -12.33
CA LEU A 622 -1.87 -23.40 -12.24
C LEU A 622 -1.49 -23.80 -10.81
N GLY A 623 -1.86 -23.02 -9.79
CA GLY A 623 -1.55 -23.34 -8.40
C GLY A 623 -0.05 -23.60 -8.17
N ASN A 624 0.28 -24.73 -7.53
CA ASN A 624 1.66 -25.12 -7.18
C ASN A 624 2.27 -26.14 -8.19
N VAL A 625 1.79 -26.18 -9.43
CA VAL A 625 2.37 -27.06 -10.47
C VAL A 625 3.75 -26.56 -10.90
N ASP A 626 4.60 -27.46 -11.35
CA ASP A 626 5.87 -27.12 -11.99
C ASP A 626 5.61 -26.55 -13.39
N ARG A 627 5.42 -25.24 -13.45
CA ARG A 627 4.92 -24.54 -14.63
C ARG A 627 5.94 -24.32 -15.72
N PHE A 628 7.26 -24.43 -15.41
CA PHE A 628 8.32 -24.19 -16.39
C PHE A 628 9.32 -25.33 -16.47
N THR A 629 9.76 -25.66 -17.68
CA THR A 629 10.79 -26.67 -17.94
C THR A 629 12.20 -26.16 -17.75
N VAL A 630 12.42 -24.84 -17.92
CA VAL A 630 13.69 -24.18 -17.61
C VAL A 630 13.59 -23.56 -16.21
N PRO A 631 14.31 -24.10 -15.22
CA PRO A 631 14.24 -23.61 -13.85
C PRO A 631 14.92 -22.23 -13.70
N PHE A 632 14.68 -21.60 -12.56
CA PHE A 632 15.37 -20.36 -12.21
C PHE A 632 16.89 -20.55 -12.11
N ASP A 633 17.63 -19.62 -12.73
CA ASP A 633 19.08 -19.51 -12.63
C ASP A 633 19.44 -18.09 -12.14
N PRO A 634 20.06 -17.95 -10.95
CA PRO A 634 20.46 -16.64 -10.42
C PRO A 634 21.47 -15.89 -11.28
N LYS A 635 22.14 -16.54 -12.23
CA LYS A 635 23.03 -15.92 -13.22
C LYS A 635 22.26 -15.34 -14.42
N ALA A 636 20.99 -15.73 -14.59
CA ALA A 636 20.12 -15.27 -15.66
C ALA A 636 18.73 -14.86 -15.12
N PRO A 637 18.66 -14.00 -14.09
CA PRO A 637 17.43 -13.78 -13.31
C PRO A 637 16.32 -13.07 -14.10
N LEU A 638 16.68 -12.36 -15.18
CA LEU A 638 15.69 -11.66 -16.01
C LEU A 638 15.02 -12.59 -17.03
N THR A 639 15.69 -13.68 -17.40
CA THR A 639 15.23 -14.59 -18.47
C THR A 639 14.76 -15.94 -17.96
N THR A 640 15.04 -16.30 -16.72
CA THR A 640 14.62 -17.56 -16.09
C THR A 640 13.72 -17.34 -14.87
N PRO A 641 12.78 -18.28 -14.56
CA PRO A 641 12.43 -19.48 -15.32
C PRO A 641 11.66 -19.14 -16.60
N ASN A 642 11.59 -20.09 -17.54
CA ASN A 642 10.86 -19.91 -18.80
C ASN A 642 10.44 -21.27 -19.41
N THR A 643 9.68 -21.23 -20.52
CA THR A 643 9.18 -22.39 -21.31
C THR A 643 8.17 -23.21 -20.53
N LEU A 644 6.89 -23.08 -20.90
CA LEU A 644 5.77 -23.75 -20.23
C LEU A 644 5.95 -25.26 -20.22
N ASN A 645 5.80 -25.90 -19.06
CA ASN A 645 5.80 -27.35 -18.90
C ASN A 645 4.48 -27.96 -19.40
N ALA A 646 4.28 -27.99 -20.72
CA ALA A 646 3.08 -28.50 -21.37
C ALA A 646 2.85 -30.00 -21.13
N GLY A 647 3.89 -30.75 -20.70
CA GLY A 647 3.82 -32.17 -20.36
C GLY A 647 3.20 -32.44 -18.98
N ASP A 648 3.14 -31.47 -18.10
CA ASP A 648 2.59 -31.61 -16.75
C ASP A 648 1.07 -31.76 -16.78
N ALA A 649 0.55 -32.79 -16.09
CA ALA A 649 -0.89 -33.07 -16.06
C ALA A 649 -1.71 -31.98 -15.36
N GLY A 650 -1.11 -31.29 -14.38
CA GLY A 650 -1.71 -30.14 -13.69
C GLY A 650 -1.85 -28.94 -14.61
N VAL A 651 -0.85 -28.68 -15.45
CA VAL A 651 -0.87 -27.63 -16.49
C VAL A 651 -1.98 -27.90 -17.50
N GLN A 652 -2.09 -29.15 -17.99
CA GLN A 652 -3.12 -29.55 -18.93
C GLN A 652 -4.51 -29.40 -18.31
N LYS A 653 -4.68 -29.84 -17.07
CA LYS A 653 -5.93 -29.74 -16.32
C LYS A 653 -6.31 -28.28 -16.03
N ALA A 654 -5.37 -27.43 -15.67
CA ALA A 654 -5.60 -26.00 -15.46
C ALA A 654 -6.18 -25.31 -16.69
N PHE A 655 -5.74 -25.72 -17.89
CA PHE A 655 -6.29 -25.22 -19.13
C PHE A 655 -7.75 -25.66 -19.33
N GLY A 656 -8.07 -26.95 -19.11
CA GLY A 656 -9.43 -27.43 -19.19
C GLY A 656 -10.37 -26.79 -18.17
N ASP A 657 -9.91 -26.59 -16.93
CA ASP A 657 -10.66 -25.91 -15.86
C ASP A 657 -10.96 -24.45 -16.23
N ALA A 658 -10.03 -23.74 -16.87
CA ALA A 658 -10.24 -22.37 -17.38
C ALA A 658 -11.37 -22.32 -18.43
N LEU A 659 -11.43 -23.31 -19.34
CA LEU A 659 -12.52 -23.39 -20.34
C LEU A 659 -13.88 -23.65 -19.69
N VAL A 660 -13.93 -24.50 -18.65
CA VAL A 660 -15.15 -24.74 -17.88
C VAL A 660 -15.65 -23.47 -17.22
N GLU A 661 -14.75 -22.70 -16.61
CA GLU A 661 -15.10 -21.43 -15.93
C GLU A 661 -15.61 -20.36 -16.89
N LEU A 662 -14.94 -20.18 -18.03
CA LEU A 662 -15.40 -19.22 -19.03
C LEU A 662 -16.79 -19.59 -19.55
N ARG A 663 -17.03 -20.88 -19.82
CA ARG A 663 -18.35 -21.38 -20.26
C ARG A 663 -19.41 -21.13 -19.20
N ALA A 664 -19.12 -21.37 -17.92
CA ALA A 664 -20.07 -21.13 -16.83
C ALA A 664 -20.42 -19.63 -16.72
N ALA A 665 -19.47 -18.75 -16.98
CA ALA A 665 -19.68 -17.29 -17.01
C ALA A 665 -20.32 -16.79 -18.34
N GLY A 666 -20.64 -17.68 -19.29
CA GLY A 666 -21.20 -17.29 -20.60
C GLY A 666 -20.21 -16.55 -21.50
N LEU A 667 -18.91 -16.72 -21.28
CA LEU A 667 -17.84 -16.04 -22.01
C LEU A 667 -17.19 -17.02 -23.00
N PRO A 668 -17.14 -16.70 -24.31
CA PRO A 668 -16.39 -17.52 -25.27
C PRO A 668 -14.89 -17.37 -25.05
N PRO A 669 -14.04 -18.33 -25.46
CA PRO A 669 -12.60 -18.29 -25.29
C PRO A 669 -11.91 -17.04 -25.91
N ASP A 670 -12.50 -16.50 -26.96
CA ASP A 670 -12.05 -15.28 -27.65
C ASP A 670 -12.78 -14.00 -27.18
N ALA A 671 -13.48 -14.05 -26.04
CA ALA A 671 -14.10 -12.85 -25.44
C ALA A 671 -13.07 -11.74 -25.27
N ARG A 672 -13.49 -10.50 -25.51
CA ARG A 672 -12.66 -9.34 -25.21
C ARG A 672 -12.59 -9.12 -23.71
N LEU A 673 -11.52 -8.55 -23.22
CA LEU A 673 -11.39 -8.25 -21.77
C LEU A 673 -12.60 -7.46 -21.25
N ARG A 674 -13.05 -6.43 -21.96
CA ARG A 674 -14.22 -5.60 -21.59
C ARG A 674 -15.52 -6.37 -21.40
N ASP A 675 -15.66 -7.52 -22.03
CA ASP A 675 -16.88 -8.33 -21.95
C ASP A 675 -16.97 -9.02 -20.58
N GLY A 676 -15.82 -9.37 -19.96
CA GLY A 676 -15.74 -10.08 -18.70
C GLY A 676 -15.08 -9.30 -17.53
N GLN A 677 -14.59 -8.07 -17.71
CA GLN A 677 -13.93 -7.32 -16.62
C GLN A 677 -14.43 -5.87 -16.54
N ALA A 678 -14.99 -5.48 -15.38
CA ALA A 678 -15.56 -4.14 -15.19
C ALA A 678 -15.69 -3.78 -13.71
N VAL A 679 -16.10 -2.54 -13.45
CA VAL A 679 -16.62 -2.05 -12.16
C VAL A 679 -17.98 -1.41 -12.38
N THR A 680 -18.88 -1.52 -11.41
CA THR A 680 -20.19 -0.87 -11.46
C THR A 680 -20.19 0.38 -10.59
N ARG A 681 -20.55 1.54 -11.16
CA ARG A 681 -20.66 2.82 -10.45
C ARG A 681 -22.00 3.48 -10.78
N ASN A 682 -22.84 3.70 -9.77
CA ASN A 682 -24.19 4.26 -9.93
C ASN A 682 -25.02 3.56 -11.02
N GLY A 683 -24.91 2.23 -11.11
CA GLY A 683 -25.60 1.42 -12.11
C GLY A 683 -24.93 1.40 -13.50
N GLU A 684 -23.90 2.21 -13.74
CA GLU A 684 -23.14 2.19 -14.98
C GLU A 684 -22.01 1.15 -14.89
N ARG A 685 -21.95 0.23 -15.86
CA ARG A 685 -20.86 -0.73 -15.99
C ARG A 685 -19.71 -0.08 -16.77
N ILE A 686 -18.58 0.14 -16.09
CA ILE A 686 -17.36 0.73 -16.66
C ILE A 686 -16.33 -0.37 -16.85
N PRO A 687 -15.93 -0.70 -18.09
CA PRO A 687 -14.88 -1.69 -18.36
C PRO A 687 -13.54 -1.23 -17.80
N ILE A 688 -12.75 -2.18 -17.26
CA ILE A 688 -11.46 -1.92 -16.63
C ILE A 688 -10.37 -2.74 -17.31
N HIS A 689 -9.31 -2.10 -17.79
CA HIS A 689 -8.14 -2.77 -18.38
C HIS A 689 -7.07 -3.07 -17.31
N GLY A 690 -6.04 -3.87 -17.68
CA GLY A 690 -5.05 -4.38 -16.72
C GLY A 690 -5.41 -5.76 -16.20
N ALA A 691 -4.51 -6.41 -15.47
CA ALA A 691 -4.69 -7.75 -14.93
C ALA A 691 -3.81 -7.98 -13.68
N GLN A 692 -3.89 -9.18 -13.09
CA GLN A 692 -3.15 -9.53 -11.86
C GLN A 692 -1.64 -9.48 -12.06
N GLY A 693 -0.94 -9.06 -11.00
CA GLY A 693 0.52 -8.87 -11.03
C GLY A 693 1.33 -10.14 -11.29
N PHE A 694 0.82 -11.33 -10.92
CA PHE A 694 1.47 -12.60 -11.21
C PHE A 694 1.54 -12.93 -12.72
N LEU A 695 0.74 -12.25 -13.53
CA LEU A 695 0.80 -12.31 -14.99
C LEU A 695 1.95 -11.45 -15.59
N GLY A 696 2.64 -10.69 -14.78
CA GLY A 696 3.68 -9.77 -15.23
C GLY A 696 3.16 -8.42 -15.73
N VAL A 697 1.89 -8.09 -15.46
CA VAL A 697 1.27 -6.83 -15.89
C VAL A 697 1.59 -5.73 -14.88
N LEU A 698 2.17 -4.62 -15.34
CA LEU A 698 2.49 -3.47 -14.47
C LEU A 698 1.22 -2.74 -13.99
N ASN A 699 0.23 -2.60 -14.87
CA ASN A 699 -1.07 -2.04 -14.52
C ASN A 699 -1.93 -3.10 -13.81
N VAL A 700 -1.67 -3.29 -12.53
CA VAL A 700 -2.28 -4.39 -11.77
C VAL A 700 -3.75 -4.10 -11.50
N MET A 701 -4.60 -5.09 -11.83
CA MET A 701 -6.00 -5.19 -11.42
C MET A 701 -6.25 -6.57 -10.82
N THR A 702 -6.89 -6.60 -9.66
CA THR A 702 -7.17 -7.84 -8.93
C THR A 702 -8.68 -8.01 -8.78
N PRO A 703 -9.38 -8.43 -9.85
CA PRO A 703 -10.81 -8.70 -9.79
C PRO A 703 -11.09 -10.00 -9.03
N VAL A 704 -12.27 -10.09 -8.45
CA VAL A 704 -12.81 -11.34 -7.92
C VAL A 704 -13.62 -12.01 -9.01
N TRP A 705 -13.33 -13.28 -9.29
CA TRP A 705 -14.06 -14.07 -10.30
C TRP A 705 -15.44 -14.49 -9.78
N ASP A 706 -16.49 -14.07 -10.48
CA ASP A 706 -17.86 -14.52 -10.29
C ASP A 706 -18.14 -15.62 -11.32
N PRO A 707 -18.52 -16.85 -10.89
CA PRO A 707 -18.74 -17.96 -11.81
C PRO A 707 -19.80 -17.72 -12.90
N ALA A 708 -20.74 -16.79 -12.66
CA ALA A 708 -21.83 -16.48 -13.61
C ALA A 708 -21.56 -15.22 -14.46
N ARG A 709 -20.58 -14.36 -14.08
CA ARG A 709 -20.41 -13.05 -14.71
C ARG A 709 -18.95 -12.69 -15.04
N GLY A 710 -18.00 -13.58 -14.72
CA GLY A 710 -16.57 -13.30 -14.89
C GLY A 710 -16.02 -12.34 -13.84
N ASN A 711 -15.07 -11.49 -14.22
CA ASN A 711 -14.51 -10.42 -13.38
C ASN A 711 -15.47 -9.21 -13.29
N ALA A 712 -16.67 -9.45 -12.80
CA ALA A 712 -17.77 -8.47 -12.88
C ALA A 712 -17.59 -7.25 -11.97
N GLU A 713 -16.72 -7.33 -10.97
CA GLU A 713 -16.42 -6.21 -10.06
C GLU A 713 -14.92 -6.13 -9.78
N VAL A 714 -14.31 -5.02 -10.20
CA VAL A 714 -12.93 -4.68 -9.85
C VAL A 714 -12.97 -3.76 -8.62
N ALA A 715 -12.38 -4.22 -7.53
CA ALA A 715 -12.38 -3.51 -6.25
C ALA A 715 -10.97 -3.24 -5.70
N HIS A 716 -9.93 -3.65 -6.44
CA HIS A 716 -8.53 -3.57 -6.02
C HIS A 716 -7.59 -3.50 -7.22
N GLY A 717 -6.48 -2.77 -7.08
CA GLY A 717 -5.43 -2.65 -8.10
C GLY A 717 -4.79 -1.28 -8.13
N SER A 718 -4.28 -0.87 -9.29
CA SER A 718 -3.77 0.48 -9.53
C SER A 718 -4.73 1.51 -8.94
N SER A 719 -4.22 2.36 -8.05
CA SER A 719 -5.04 3.24 -7.21
C SER A 719 -4.70 4.71 -7.45
N PHE A 720 -3.71 5.28 -6.77
CA PHE A 720 -3.16 6.58 -7.11
C PHE A 720 -1.94 6.40 -8.01
N VAL A 721 -2.12 6.59 -9.30
CA VAL A 721 -1.02 6.51 -10.26
C VAL A 721 -0.48 7.90 -10.54
N GLN A 722 0.85 8.06 -10.49
CA GLN A 722 1.54 9.28 -10.87
C GLN A 722 2.71 9.01 -11.81
N VAL A 723 2.88 9.87 -12.81
CA VAL A 723 4.11 10.00 -13.61
C VAL A 723 4.59 11.43 -13.47
N VAL A 724 5.79 11.61 -12.92
CA VAL A 724 6.38 12.93 -12.67
C VAL A 724 7.72 13.03 -13.37
N GLY A 725 7.91 14.07 -14.20
CA GLY A 725 9.14 14.33 -14.92
C GLY A 725 9.76 15.70 -14.61
N PHE A 726 11.10 15.72 -14.56
CA PHE A 726 11.91 16.93 -14.39
C PHE A 726 12.80 17.09 -15.62
N SER A 727 12.41 17.93 -16.57
CA SER A 727 13.15 18.10 -17.84
C SER A 727 14.08 19.31 -17.87
N GLY A 728 14.15 20.10 -16.81
CA GLY A 728 14.94 21.33 -16.70
C GLY A 728 14.44 22.26 -15.61
N ARG A 729 14.68 23.56 -15.74
CA ARG A 729 14.11 24.58 -14.85
C ARG A 729 12.64 24.81 -15.23
N GLY A 730 11.74 24.82 -14.27
CA GLY A 730 10.32 25.07 -14.50
C GLY A 730 9.44 24.12 -13.69
N CYS A 731 8.17 24.13 -14.02
CA CYS A 731 7.17 23.27 -13.37
C CYS A 731 7.46 21.80 -13.65
N PRO A 732 7.30 20.91 -12.68
CA PRO A 732 7.30 19.48 -12.94
C PRO A 732 6.24 19.09 -13.99
N ASP A 733 6.58 18.19 -14.91
CA ASP A 733 5.62 17.58 -15.82
C ASP A 733 4.97 16.40 -15.09
N SER A 734 3.78 16.64 -14.52
CA SER A 734 3.07 15.67 -13.71
C SER A 734 1.76 15.24 -14.37
N SER A 735 1.50 13.94 -14.37
CA SER A 735 0.23 13.34 -14.76
C SER A 735 -0.21 12.37 -13.67
N THR A 736 -1.48 12.38 -13.29
CA THR A 736 -2.02 11.54 -12.24
C THR A 736 -3.32 10.85 -12.66
N LEU A 737 -3.67 9.76 -11.96
CA LEU A 737 -4.98 9.14 -11.99
C LEU A 737 -5.30 8.57 -10.62
N LEU A 738 -6.46 8.91 -10.09
CA LEU A 738 -7.06 8.22 -8.96
C LEU A 738 -8.15 7.31 -9.52
N THR A 739 -7.85 6.05 -9.75
CA THR A 739 -8.62 5.12 -10.57
C THR A 739 -10.08 4.97 -10.15
N TYR A 740 -10.36 5.14 -8.86
CA TYR A 740 -11.69 5.09 -8.25
C TYR A 740 -12.28 6.48 -7.98
N SER A 741 -11.64 7.54 -8.48
CA SER A 741 -12.02 8.95 -8.30
C SER A 741 -11.85 9.50 -6.88
N GLN A 742 -11.99 10.81 -6.74
CA GLN A 742 -11.64 11.55 -5.53
C GLN A 742 -12.62 11.29 -4.37
N SER A 743 -13.91 11.14 -4.67
CA SER A 743 -14.97 10.98 -3.65
C SER A 743 -15.50 9.55 -3.58
N ALA A 744 -15.74 9.07 -2.34
CA ALA A 744 -16.46 7.83 -2.08
C ALA A 744 -17.99 8.03 -2.09
N ASN A 745 -18.48 9.27 -2.10
CA ASN A 745 -19.91 9.61 -2.07
C ASN A 745 -20.54 9.44 -3.46
N PRO A 746 -21.49 8.51 -3.66
CA PRO A 746 -22.13 8.30 -4.95
C PRO A 746 -22.96 9.50 -5.46
N ALA A 747 -23.30 10.46 -4.59
CA ALA A 747 -23.94 11.70 -4.99
C ALA A 747 -22.95 12.78 -5.49
N SER A 748 -21.65 12.56 -5.35
CA SER A 748 -20.60 13.48 -5.83
C SER A 748 -20.38 13.34 -7.33
N PRO A 749 -20.18 14.45 -8.07
CA PRO A 749 -19.73 14.38 -9.46
C PRO A 749 -18.33 13.74 -9.60
N TYR A 750 -17.57 13.67 -8.52
CA TYR A 750 -16.21 13.10 -8.46
C TYR A 750 -16.19 11.67 -7.90
N PHE A 751 -17.28 10.91 -8.10
CA PHE A 751 -17.40 9.51 -7.65
C PHE A 751 -16.88 8.51 -8.66
N SER A 752 -16.98 8.80 -9.98
CA SER A 752 -16.58 7.87 -11.05
C SER A 752 -15.96 8.55 -12.27
N ASP A 753 -15.72 9.84 -12.22
CA ASP A 753 -15.22 10.63 -13.35
C ASP A 753 -13.80 10.21 -13.76
N GLN A 754 -12.87 10.01 -12.82
CA GLN A 754 -11.52 9.49 -13.11
C GLN A 754 -11.52 7.99 -13.41
N THR A 755 -12.49 7.20 -12.90
CA THR A 755 -12.67 5.80 -13.30
C THR A 755 -12.97 5.70 -14.79
N LYS A 756 -13.78 6.63 -15.32
CA LYS A 756 -14.08 6.73 -16.75
C LYS A 756 -12.87 7.16 -17.58
N LEU A 757 -12.04 8.08 -17.06
CA LEU A 757 -10.77 8.44 -17.69
C LEU A 757 -9.84 7.23 -17.76
N TYR A 758 -9.66 6.54 -16.62
CA TYR A 758 -8.85 5.33 -16.57
C TYR A 758 -9.32 4.29 -17.60
N SER A 759 -10.62 4.00 -17.67
CA SER A 759 -11.20 3.08 -18.67
C SER A 759 -10.86 3.43 -20.13
N ARG A 760 -10.60 4.71 -20.42
CA ARG A 760 -10.20 5.18 -21.76
C ARG A 760 -8.70 5.37 -21.92
N GLY A 761 -7.89 5.07 -20.90
CA GLY A 761 -6.45 5.30 -20.93
C GLY A 761 -6.04 6.79 -20.87
N GLU A 762 -6.93 7.64 -20.39
CA GLU A 762 -6.71 9.10 -20.30
C GLU A 762 -6.15 9.48 -18.92
N TRP A 763 -5.34 10.54 -18.89
CA TRP A 763 -4.66 11.02 -17.68
C TRP A 763 -5.14 12.41 -17.28
N VAL A 764 -5.15 12.66 -15.97
CA VAL A 764 -5.33 14.01 -15.42
C VAL A 764 -3.99 14.71 -15.41
N LYS A 765 -3.94 15.95 -15.96
CA LYS A 765 -2.76 16.79 -15.83
C LYS A 765 -2.59 17.22 -14.37
N GLY A 766 -1.45 16.91 -13.78
CA GLY A 766 -1.06 17.38 -12.45
C GLY A 766 -0.75 18.88 -12.48
N ARG A 767 -1.67 19.70 -11.93
CA ARG A 767 -1.45 21.13 -11.78
C ARG A 767 -0.68 21.39 -10.50
N PHE A 768 0.55 21.86 -10.62
CA PHE A 768 1.42 22.13 -9.47
C PHE A 768 1.74 23.61 -9.32
N CYS A 769 2.26 24.23 -10.37
CA CYS A 769 2.65 25.63 -10.30
C CYS A 769 1.43 26.57 -10.29
N GLU A 770 1.55 27.68 -9.55
CA GLU A 770 0.49 28.67 -9.36
C GLU A 770 -0.20 29.09 -10.67
N ALA A 771 0.60 29.39 -11.71
CA ALA A 771 0.08 29.78 -13.01
C ALA A 771 -0.76 28.68 -13.69
N ASP A 772 -0.46 27.39 -13.43
CA ASP A 772 -1.23 26.27 -13.98
C ASP A 772 -2.55 26.07 -13.23
N ILE A 773 -2.52 26.25 -11.90
CA ILE A 773 -3.70 26.19 -11.05
C ILE A 773 -4.68 27.28 -11.43
N LEU A 774 -4.21 28.52 -11.53
CA LEU A 774 -5.04 29.67 -11.87
C LEU A 774 -5.63 29.61 -13.29
N ARG A 775 -5.00 28.86 -14.21
CA ARG A 775 -5.51 28.64 -15.58
C ARG A 775 -6.48 27.46 -15.70
N SER A 776 -6.78 26.78 -14.61
CA SER A 776 -7.75 25.68 -14.67
C SER A 776 -9.15 26.18 -15.04
N PRO A 777 -9.80 25.61 -16.06
CA PRO A 777 -11.17 25.97 -16.42
C PRO A 777 -12.19 25.54 -15.35
N ALA A 778 -11.79 24.62 -14.46
CA ALA A 778 -12.62 24.15 -13.36
C ALA A 778 -12.32 24.86 -12.03
N LEU A 779 -11.49 25.92 -12.03
CA LEU A 779 -11.06 26.59 -10.82
C LEU A 779 -12.26 27.11 -10.00
N ARG A 780 -12.39 26.60 -8.76
CA ARG A 780 -13.36 27.04 -7.77
C ARG A 780 -12.64 27.31 -6.46
N ILE A 781 -12.88 28.48 -5.88
CA ILE A 781 -12.21 28.92 -4.65
C ILE A 781 -13.18 28.92 -3.48
N VAL A 782 -12.78 28.35 -2.36
CA VAL A 782 -13.50 28.34 -1.09
C VAL A 782 -12.58 28.88 0.00
N VAL A 783 -13.00 29.97 0.65
CA VAL A 783 -12.27 30.56 1.78
C VAL A 783 -12.84 30.03 3.08
N LEU A 784 -12.01 29.36 3.87
CA LEU A 784 -12.36 28.84 5.20
C LEU A 784 -11.92 29.85 6.28
N ARG A 785 -12.86 30.28 7.10
CA ARG A 785 -12.66 31.25 8.17
C ARG A 785 -12.83 30.64 9.55
#